data_6b74caabdc11eecb9cd53023fbac2171
#
_entry.id   6b74caabdc11eecb9cd53023fbac2171
#
_cell.length_a   1.000
_cell.length_b   1.000
_cell.length_c   1.000
_cell.angle_alpha   90.00
_cell.angle_beta   90.00
_cell.angle_gamma   90.00
#
_symmetry.space_group_name_H-M   'P 1'
#
loop_
_entity.id
_entity.type
_entity.pdbx_description
1 polymer ?
#
loop_
_entity_poly.entity_id
_entity_poly.type
_entity_poly.pdbx_seq_one_letter_code
_entity_poly.pdbx_strand_id
1 'polypeptide(L)'
;VHSIPGEDNDEGLVVLADGCLRKYIACKGINALLFDELDREQMANQFAALANSCESDIQIIIKSRNLPVDEYLSKYQSLVKTDIDYLNWYADHTDKWFRDIQDVHFVPQREFYIVVGYQPDDCKDFSKPWSGRRSVQKHEEYVDILNRLVRTCFEQLRASNLRPQVLSRKEVRDLIYIELNPSLSQLDPHAPTTIAGTSEASTLAVSALKVTDDHLWLDGKFIGTQYLSAPPHETWMGWLVDLLTLSVEYTFSTFIHVCDQDKVRKRLQFNYRTGVVTSTQLATPDLDSIESTRSAATVIQEFLRSSNKAFDISMYISTNAESKEKLIQHMDEIRRVFKNRGATMDRGQMLQLDAWQSTLPVGVDKLAIVHQVMSPVVGTFWPFFTAGCGTPDGVPFGFAIASREPVLLNPFFRGAGKDANNMFVVGTTGAGKSFAISMLILRLLPLGTRFVLIDKTVDKFGAYRFLTELLGPDLCAYIDLGPGSGLILNPFDLGPEDQAGTPSADKVSTLLSLFDIMLAPEGRDELNVEEKSLLDGLIHVAYMEAGLQNKVPIMSDLARVTAQAAASETDPTQRDRLSQFARGMSLFTKQGAFGGLVDGYTNFDTDKLFTVFDTRDVNDPRLERMAVFILTEFIRRKAAECKLRGARFAAVIDEAAMLMRFKAGARLLDDLSRRARHYGMMLVCITQQLKDFFRQSEQADSVIKNSHMKLILRQDPSDLKVLKETLRLSDAEVTAIEGFSRDEEKRKDSQMLLIVGAVHGTIRLVPSPMDYWVCTSEPIHDIPRRTEMMKQIKSKNPSFNHTDMCRQAVFFLGMHQE
;
A
#
# COMPACT_ATOMS: atom_id res chain seq x y z
N VAL A 1 3.65 35.79 -11.30
CA VAL A 1 2.92 35.14 -12.39
C VAL A 1 2.18 36.21 -13.17
N HIS A 2 2.36 36.28 -14.50
CA HIS A 2 1.66 37.22 -15.37
C HIS A 2 0.34 36.62 -15.87
N SER A 3 0.39 35.38 -16.38
CA SER A 3 -0.78 34.64 -16.84
C SER A 3 -0.57 33.13 -16.79
N ILE A 4 -1.67 32.40 -16.77
CA ILE A 4 -1.73 30.94 -16.94
C ILE A 4 -2.76 30.70 -18.06
N PRO A 5 -2.34 30.69 -19.34
CA PRO A 5 -3.25 30.57 -20.48
C PRO A 5 -3.80 29.15 -20.63
N GLY A 6 -4.89 29.02 -21.38
CA GLY A 6 -5.53 27.73 -21.70
C GLY A 6 -6.80 27.43 -20.90
N GLU A 7 -7.40 26.28 -21.14
CA GLU A 7 -8.53 25.74 -20.43
C GLU A 7 -8.07 24.96 -19.19
N ASP A 8 -8.97 24.66 -18.24
CA ASP A 8 -8.62 24.03 -16.96
C ASP A 8 -7.96 22.64 -17.11
N ASN A 9 -8.28 21.91 -18.15
CA ASN A 9 -7.71 20.58 -18.45
C ASN A 9 -6.47 20.63 -19.34
N ASP A 10 -6.11 21.80 -19.90
CA ASP A 10 -4.89 21.94 -20.69
C ASP A 10 -3.64 21.80 -19.81
N GLU A 11 -2.51 21.44 -20.40
CA GLU A 11 -1.25 21.46 -19.69
C GLU A 11 -0.92 22.86 -19.17
N GLY A 12 -0.65 22.96 -17.88
CA GLY A 12 -0.43 24.24 -17.19
C GLY A 12 0.83 24.95 -17.65
N LEU A 13 0.67 25.98 -18.47
CA LEU A 13 1.74 26.88 -18.85
C LEU A 13 1.66 28.15 -18.00
N VAL A 14 2.74 28.47 -17.27
CA VAL A 14 2.85 29.73 -16.51
C VAL A 14 3.76 30.70 -17.24
N VAL A 15 3.28 31.90 -17.48
CA VAL A 15 4.05 33.01 -18.03
C VAL A 15 4.37 33.96 -16.88
N LEU A 16 5.64 34.23 -16.64
CA LEU A 16 6.10 35.17 -15.63
C LEU A 16 6.09 36.61 -16.18
N ALA A 17 6.17 37.59 -15.32
CA ALA A 17 6.16 39.00 -15.71
C ALA A 17 7.37 39.39 -16.59
N ASP A 18 8.44 38.65 -16.49
CA ASP A 18 9.65 38.77 -17.31
C ASP A 18 9.59 38.03 -18.65
N GLY A 19 8.47 37.40 -18.95
CA GLY A 19 8.27 36.61 -20.15
C GLY A 19 8.87 35.19 -20.09
N CYS A 20 9.45 34.80 -18.98
CA CYS A 20 9.90 33.42 -18.78
C CYS A 20 8.71 32.45 -18.69
N LEU A 21 8.91 31.26 -19.23
CA LEU A 21 7.89 30.22 -19.29
C LEU A 21 8.19 29.09 -18.28
N ARG A 22 7.13 28.53 -17.67
CA ARG A 22 7.25 27.41 -16.71
C ARG A 22 6.19 26.35 -17.00
N LYS A 23 6.59 25.07 -16.88
CA LYS A 23 5.67 23.92 -16.82
C LYS A 23 6.01 23.05 -15.61
N TYR A 24 5.06 22.22 -15.20
CA TYR A 24 5.09 21.52 -13.92
C TYR A 24 4.90 20.03 -14.12
N ILE A 25 5.73 19.25 -13.45
CA ILE A 25 5.64 17.79 -13.42
C ILE A 25 5.43 17.38 -11.95
N ALA A 26 4.32 16.74 -11.64
CA ALA A 26 4.14 16.06 -10.36
C ALA A 26 4.78 14.67 -10.41
N CYS A 27 5.37 14.25 -9.30
CA CYS A 27 6.00 12.94 -9.16
C CYS A 27 5.43 12.19 -7.95
N LYS A 28 5.57 10.87 -7.96
CA LYS A 28 5.35 10.03 -6.78
C LYS A 28 6.68 9.72 -6.13
N GLY A 29 6.73 9.80 -4.80
CA GLY A 29 7.91 9.40 -4.05
C GLY A 29 8.13 7.89 -4.09
N ILE A 30 9.36 7.47 -3.79
CA ILE A 30 9.79 6.06 -3.71
C ILE A 30 10.34 5.80 -2.31
N ASN A 31 10.03 4.64 -1.75
CA ASN A 31 10.60 4.21 -0.48
C ASN A 31 12.01 3.61 -0.64
N ALA A 32 12.95 4.48 -0.96
CA ALA A 32 14.34 4.08 -1.12
C ALA A 32 15.05 3.69 0.20
N LEU A 33 14.37 3.84 1.35
CA LEU A 33 14.88 3.35 2.65
C LEU A 33 15.04 1.83 2.68
N LEU A 34 14.20 1.14 1.93
CA LEU A 34 14.16 -0.33 1.86
C LEU A 34 15.01 -0.89 0.71
N PHE A 35 15.76 -0.05 -0.01
CA PHE A 35 16.63 -0.47 -1.11
C PHE A 35 18.02 -0.85 -0.62
N ASP A 36 18.65 -1.79 -1.32
CA ASP A 36 20.04 -2.12 -1.12
C ASP A 36 20.96 -0.98 -1.57
N GLU A 37 22.22 -1.02 -1.16
CA GLU A 37 23.20 0.02 -1.46
C GLU A 37 23.39 0.19 -2.97
N LEU A 38 23.44 -0.93 -3.71
CA LEU A 38 23.55 -0.92 -5.18
C LEU A 38 22.36 -0.24 -5.86
N ASP A 39 21.14 -0.51 -5.39
CA ASP A 39 19.94 0.11 -5.95
C ASP A 39 19.91 1.62 -5.66
N ARG A 40 20.33 2.01 -4.45
CA ARG A 40 20.44 3.43 -4.09
C ARG A 40 21.49 4.15 -4.93
N GLU A 41 22.65 3.52 -5.17
CA GLU A 41 23.68 4.07 -6.02
C GLU A 41 23.19 4.20 -7.48
N GLN A 42 22.48 3.20 -8.00
CA GLN A 42 21.88 3.26 -9.31
C GLN A 42 20.86 4.41 -9.45
N MET A 43 20.03 4.63 -8.43
CA MET A 43 19.10 5.76 -8.42
C MET A 43 19.82 7.11 -8.38
N ALA A 44 20.89 7.23 -7.58
CA ALA A 44 21.71 8.43 -7.57
C ALA A 44 22.30 8.73 -8.95
N ASN A 45 22.80 7.69 -9.64
CA ASN A 45 23.32 7.81 -10.99
C ASN A 45 22.25 8.21 -12.02
N GLN A 46 21.03 7.69 -11.89
CA GLN A 46 19.90 8.09 -12.75
C GLN A 46 19.52 9.57 -12.52
N PHE A 47 19.54 10.04 -11.30
CA PHE A 47 19.25 11.44 -10.99
C PHE A 47 20.36 12.37 -11.47
N ALA A 48 21.62 11.96 -11.34
CA ALA A 48 22.74 12.68 -11.94
C ALA A 48 22.59 12.76 -13.49
N ALA A 49 22.14 11.70 -14.13
CA ALA A 49 21.83 11.66 -15.57
C ALA A 49 20.70 12.61 -15.94
N LEU A 50 19.64 12.70 -15.11
CA LEU A 50 18.56 13.69 -15.28
C LEU A 50 19.16 15.12 -15.29
N ALA A 51 19.96 15.47 -14.27
CA ALA A 51 20.61 16.78 -14.22
C ALA A 51 21.51 17.04 -15.44
N ASN A 52 22.31 16.05 -15.86
CA ASN A 52 23.16 16.16 -17.03
C ASN A 52 22.39 16.37 -18.35
N SER A 53 21.15 15.88 -18.43
CA SER A 53 20.28 16.04 -19.60
C SER A 53 19.55 17.39 -19.61
N CYS A 54 19.51 18.10 -18.48
CA CYS A 54 18.88 19.41 -18.40
C CYS A 54 19.73 20.47 -19.08
N GLU A 55 19.10 21.25 -19.97
CA GLU A 55 19.69 22.42 -20.66
C GLU A 55 19.23 23.75 -20.03
N SER A 56 18.32 23.69 -19.07
CA SER A 56 17.77 24.82 -18.33
C SER A 56 17.71 24.53 -16.85
N ASP A 57 17.60 25.59 -16.06
CA ASP A 57 17.42 25.49 -14.62
C ASP A 57 16.12 24.76 -14.28
N ILE A 58 16.18 23.92 -13.25
CA ILE A 58 15.03 23.23 -12.69
C ILE A 58 14.89 23.53 -11.20
N GLN A 59 13.65 23.65 -10.75
CA GLN A 59 13.32 23.71 -9.33
C GLN A 59 12.61 22.42 -8.94
N ILE A 60 13.06 21.78 -7.86
CA ILE A 60 12.43 20.61 -7.28
C ILE A 60 11.81 21.02 -5.95
N ILE A 61 10.55 20.69 -5.74
CA ILE A 61 9.79 21.07 -4.57
C ILE A 61 9.27 19.82 -3.88
N ILE A 62 9.53 19.72 -2.58
CA ILE A 62 8.86 18.78 -1.68
C ILE A 62 7.92 19.60 -0.80
N LYS A 63 6.66 19.26 -0.83
CA LYS A 63 5.64 19.87 0.01
C LYS A 63 5.14 18.84 1.01
N SER A 64 5.28 19.13 2.30
CA SER A 64 4.71 18.36 3.40
C SER A 64 3.62 19.19 4.06
N ARG A 65 2.39 18.71 4.00
CA ARG A 65 1.23 19.36 4.62
C ARG A 65 0.45 18.36 5.45
N ASN A 66 -0.38 18.87 6.35
CA ASN A 66 -1.32 17.99 7.05
C ASN A 66 -2.32 17.42 6.04
N LEU A 67 -2.59 16.11 6.13
CA LEU A 67 -3.50 15.43 5.21
C LEU A 67 -4.88 16.09 5.25
N PRO A 68 -5.50 16.47 4.12
CA PRO A 68 -6.88 16.94 4.11
C PRO A 68 -7.84 15.76 4.32
N VAL A 69 -8.09 15.44 5.60
CA VAL A 69 -8.87 14.26 6.01
C VAL A 69 -10.28 14.29 5.46
N ASP A 70 -10.88 15.48 5.33
CA ASP A 70 -12.26 15.61 4.81
C ASP A 70 -12.41 15.12 3.38
N GLU A 71 -11.44 15.39 2.50
CA GLU A 71 -11.47 14.88 1.12
C GLU A 71 -11.34 13.36 1.09
N TYR A 72 -10.49 12.82 1.93
CA TYR A 72 -10.28 11.38 2.07
C TYR A 72 -11.53 10.68 2.65
N LEU A 73 -12.08 11.22 3.73
CA LEU A 73 -13.24 10.65 4.40
C LEU A 73 -14.49 10.73 3.53
N SER A 74 -14.65 11.77 2.75
CA SER A 74 -15.75 11.85 1.77
C SER A 74 -15.63 10.76 0.70
N LYS A 75 -14.42 10.45 0.24
CA LYS A 75 -14.17 9.31 -0.65
C LYS A 75 -14.48 7.97 0.02
N TYR A 76 -14.02 7.78 1.27
CA TYR A 76 -14.34 6.57 2.05
C TYR A 76 -15.85 6.41 2.24
N GLN A 77 -16.55 7.46 2.67
CA GLN A 77 -18.01 7.45 2.83
C GLN A 77 -18.73 7.13 1.52
N SER A 78 -18.24 7.63 0.39
CA SER A 78 -18.82 7.31 -0.94
C SER A 78 -18.63 5.84 -1.33
N LEU A 79 -17.70 5.13 -0.71
CA LEU A 79 -17.47 3.69 -0.91
C LEU A 79 -18.34 2.82 -0.01
N VAL A 80 -18.88 3.36 1.08
CA VAL A 80 -19.80 2.66 1.98
C VAL A 80 -21.08 2.34 1.22
N LYS A 81 -21.44 1.05 1.15
CA LYS A 81 -22.58 0.53 0.37
C LYS A 81 -23.41 -0.45 1.18
N THR A 82 -23.71 -0.12 2.41
CA THR A 82 -24.48 -1.02 3.27
C THR A 82 -25.75 -0.31 3.77
N ASP A 83 -26.86 -1.06 3.80
CA ASP A 83 -28.10 -0.63 4.42
C ASP A 83 -28.22 -1.12 5.88
N ILE A 84 -27.12 -1.67 6.43
CA ILE A 84 -27.09 -2.26 7.77
C ILE A 84 -26.69 -1.19 8.77
N ASP A 85 -27.59 -0.80 9.65
CA ASP A 85 -27.43 0.29 10.62
C ASP A 85 -26.14 0.18 11.45
N TYR A 86 -25.80 -1.01 11.91
CA TYR A 86 -24.58 -1.21 12.71
C TYR A 86 -23.31 -0.97 11.89
N LEU A 87 -23.26 -1.40 10.63
CA LEU A 87 -22.09 -1.19 9.77
C LEU A 87 -21.96 0.27 9.34
N ASN A 88 -23.07 0.98 9.12
CA ASN A 88 -23.08 2.43 8.88
C ASN A 88 -22.55 3.16 10.11
N TRP A 89 -23.09 2.85 11.29
CA TRP A 89 -22.60 3.41 12.56
C TRP A 89 -21.10 3.15 12.78
N TYR A 90 -20.62 1.93 12.46
CA TYR A 90 -19.20 1.60 12.57
C TYR A 90 -18.34 2.41 11.57
N ALA A 91 -18.80 2.60 10.34
CA ALA A 91 -18.13 3.43 9.35
C ALA A 91 -18.02 4.89 9.82
N ASP A 92 -19.10 5.47 10.37
CA ASP A 92 -19.12 6.82 10.95
C ASP A 92 -18.18 6.94 12.16
N HIS A 93 -18.11 5.90 12.98
CA HIS A 93 -17.19 5.87 14.12
C HIS A 93 -15.72 5.81 13.66
N THR A 94 -15.41 5.05 12.62
CA THR A 94 -14.06 5.01 12.02
C THR A 94 -13.69 6.36 11.44
N ASP A 95 -14.63 7.04 10.79
CA ASP A 95 -14.48 8.39 10.26
C ASP A 95 -14.13 9.39 11.39
N LYS A 96 -14.91 9.40 12.46
CA LYS A 96 -14.69 10.26 13.61
C LYS A 96 -13.32 10.01 14.26
N TRP A 97 -12.97 8.75 14.49
CA TRP A 97 -11.69 8.37 15.08
C TRP A 97 -10.50 8.86 14.22
N PHE A 98 -10.61 8.79 12.91
CA PHE A 98 -9.55 9.26 12.02
C PHE A 98 -9.39 10.78 12.07
N ARG A 99 -10.49 11.54 12.24
CA ARG A 99 -10.46 12.99 12.51
C ARG A 99 -9.79 13.30 13.84
N ASP A 100 -10.17 12.58 14.89
CA ASP A 100 -9.61 12.77 16.25
C ASP A 100 -8.08 12.55 16.25
N ILE A 101 -7.56 11.60 15.47
CA ILE A 101 -6.10 11.41 15.32
C ILE A 101 -5.45 12.63 14.68
N GLN A 102 -6.04 13.21 13.65
CA GLN A 102 -5.50 14.39 12.97
C GLN A 102 -5.51 15.62 13.86
N ASP A 103 -6.52 15.81 14.68
CA ASP A 103 -6.61 16.93 15.61
C ASP A 103 -5.51 16.91 16.69
N VAL A 104 -5.03 15.71 17.03
CA VAL A 104 -3.98 15.51 18.05
C VAL A 104 -2.57 15.37 17.44
N HIS A 105 -2.47 14.79 16.25
CA HIS A 105 -1.20 14.44 15.61
C HIS A 105 -1.10 15.01 14.20
N PHE A 106 0.08 15.52 13.86
CA PHE A 106 0.41 15.86 12.48
C PHE A 106 0.45 14.58 11.63
N VAL A 107 -0.42 14.51 10.63
CA VAL A 107 -0.52 13.40 9.67
C VAL A 107 0.00 13.88 8.32
N PRO A 108 1.26 13.63 7.98
CA PRO A 108 1.87 14.22 6.79
C PRO A 108 1.32 13.62 5.49
N GLN A 109 1.07 14.48 4.52
CA GLN A 109 0.97 14.15 3.10
C GLN A 109 2.12 14.83 2.36
N ARG A 110 2.90 14.07 1.58
CA ARG A 110 4.01 14.60 0.81
C ARG A 110 3.73 14.59 -0.67
N GLU A 111 4.02 15.71 -1.29
CA GLU A 111 3.86 15.96 -2.71
C GLU A 111 5.18 16.41 -3.29
N PHE A 112 5.49 15.97 -4.51
CA PHE A 112 6.75 16.24 -5.18
C PHE A 112 6.48 16.86 -6.54
N TYR A 113 7.11 18.00 -6.78
CA TYR A 113 6.94 18.74 -8.03
C TYR A 113 8.29 19.11 -8.61
N ILE A 114 8.37 19.14 -9.93
CA ILE A 114 9.49 19.68 -10.68
C ILE A 114 8.95 20.81 -11.55
N VAL A 115 9.53 21.98 -11.40
CA VAL A 115 9.26 23.14 -12.24
C VAL A 115 10.37 23.24 -13.28
N VAL A 116 10.01 23.08 -14.54
CA VAL A 116 10.92 23.22 -15.69
C VAL A 116 10.74 24.60 -16.26
N GLY A 117 11.82 25.36 -16.32
CA GLY A 117 11.83 26.74 -16.83
C GLY A 117 12.47 26.87 -18.20
N TYR A 118 12.01 27.84 -18.98
CA TYR A 118 12.70 28.34 -20.14
C TYR A 118 12.76 29.86 -20.08
N GLN A 119 13.97 30.41 -20.24
CA GLN A 119 14.23 31.84 -20.26
C GLN A 119 14.73 32.23 -21.65
N PRO A 120 13.91 32.88 -22.49
CA PRO A 120 14.32 33.36 -23.79
C PRO A 120 15.39 34.44 -23.68
N ASP A 121 16.39 34.46 -24.57
CA ASP A 121 17.48 35.43 -24.55
C ASP A 121 16.99 36.87 -24.75
N ASP A 122 15.89 37.05 -25.46
CA ASP A 122 15.25 38.36 -25.70
C ASP A 122 14.49 38.92 -24.49
N CYS A 123 14.29 38.13 -23.41
CA CYS A 123 13.57 38.51 -22.18
C CYS A 123 14.45 39.28 -21.18
N LYS A 124 15.66 39.64 -21.55
CA LYS A 124 16.56 40.43 -20.69
C LYS A 124 16.15 41.91 -20.55
N ASP A 125 15.19 42.38 -21.36
CA ASP A 125 14.71 43.78 -21.33
C ASP A 125 13.23 43.86 -20.99
N PHE A 126 12.93 43.97 -19.70
CA PHE A 126 11.57 43.92 -19.10
C PHE A 126 10.68 45.14 -19.39
N SER A 127 11.14 46.13 -20.20
CA SER A 127 10.46 47.41 -20.38
C SER A 127 9.44 47.44 -21.52
N LYS A 128 9.28 46.35 -22.33
CA LYS A 128 8.38 46.36 -23.50
C LYS A 128 7.35 45.24 -23.48
N PRO A 129 6.05 45.52 -23.48
CA PRO A 129 5.01 44.50 -23.58
C PRO A 129 5.08 43.83 -24.93
N TRP A 130 4.83 42.48 -24.94
CA TRP A 130 4.74 41.67 -26.11
C TRP A 130 3.57 42.12 -27.01
N SER A 131 3.87 42.89 -28.07
CA SER A 131 2.84 43.35 -29.01
C SER A 131 3.28 43.13 -30.44
N GLY A 132 2.51 42.33 -31.24
CA GLY A 132 2.63 42.18 -32.67
C GLY A 132 2.74 40.74 -33.17
N ARG A 133 2.45 40.47 -34.48
CA ARG A 133 2.46 39.13 -35.10
C ARG A 133 3.81 38.38 -35.02
N ARG A 134 4.94 39.03 -34.99
CA ARG A 134 6.26 38.44 -34.76
C ARG A 134 6.42 37.91 -33.31
N SER A 135 5.69 38.48 -32.36
CA SER A 135 5.68 38.10 -30.93
C SER A 135 4.94 36.76 -30.76
N VAL A 136 3.86 36.53 -31.50
CA VAL A 136 3.09 35.26 -31.39
C VAL A 136 3.88 34.07 -31.93
N GLN A 137 4.52 34.19 -33.08
CA GLN A 137 5.36 33.13 -33.62
C GLN A 137 6.56 32.79 -32.75
N LYS A 138 7.23 33.77 -32.14
CA LYS A 138 8.30 33.54 -31.17
C LYS A 138 7.79 32.89 -29.87
N HIS A 139 6.60 33.25 -29.44
CA HIS A 139 6.01 32.61 -28.27
C HIS A 139 5.75 31.12 -28.50
N GLU A 140 5.18 30.75 -29.66
CA GLU A 140 4.99 29.35 -30.05
C GLU A 140 6.31 28.58 -30.07
N GLU A 141 7.37 29.16 -30.65
CA GLU A 141 8.71 28.56 -30.67
C GLU A 141 9.27 28.34 -29.26
N TYR A 142 9.07 29.29 -28.35
CA TYR A 142 9.53 29.18 -26.96
C TYR A 142 8.74 28.11 -26.19
N VAL A 143 7.45 28.00 -26.45
CA VAL A 143 6.60 26.95 -25.89
C VAL A 143 7.06 25.57 -26.38
N ASP A 144 7.42 25.46 -27.66
CA ASP A 144 7.93 24.19 -28.26
C ASP A 144 9.29 23.79 -27.64
N ILE A 145 10.16 24.77 -27.37
CA ILE A 145 11.43 24.51 -26.67
C ILE A 145 11.15 24.00 -25.26
N LEU A 146 10.28 24.69 -24.51
CA LEU A 146 9.89 24.28 -23.17
C LEU A 146 9.27 22.87 -23.17
N ASN A 147 8.40 22.56 -24.15
CA ASN A 147 7.80 21.23 -24.28
C ASN A 147 8.84 20.13 -24.50
N ARG A 148 9.90 20.40 -25.27
CA ARG A 148 11.01 19.44 -25.43
C ARG A 148 11.77 19.23 -24.13
N LEU A 149 12.06 20.30 -23.38
CA LEU A 149 12.71 20.20 -22.07
C LEU A 149 11.87 19.39 -21.07
N VAL A 150 10.57 19.70 -21.00
CA VAL A 150 9.63 18.96 -20.15
C VAL A 150 9.57 17.48 -20.52
N ARG A 151 9.54 17.16 -21.82
CA ARG A 151 9.53 15.78 -22.31
C ARG A 151 10.81 15.04 -21.92
N THR A 152 11.97 15.67 -22.06
CA THR A 152 13.25 15.09 -21.64
C THR A 152 13.23 14.76 -20.13
N CYS A 153 12.84 15.72 -19.28
CA CYS A 153 12.69 15.48 -17.85
C CYS A 153 11.69 14.38 -17.54
N PHE A 154 10.54 14.39 -18.22
CA PHE A 154 9.48 13.41 -18.03
C PHE A 154 9.96 11.97 -18.30
N GLU A 155 10.66 11.73 -19.41
CA GLU A 155 11.16 10.38 -19.74
C GLU A 155 12.23 9.90 -18.73
N GLN A 156 13.11 10.78 -18.28
CA GLN A 156 14.10 10.44 -17.25
C GLN A 156 13.45 10.08 -15.89
N LEU A 157 12.45 10.86 -15.47
CA LEU A 157 11.68 10.60 -14.24
C LEU A 157 10.88 9.30 -14.34
N ARG A 158 10.35 9.00 -15.53
CA ARG A 158 9.66 7.74 -15.82
C ARG A 158 10.61 6.55 -15.73
N ALA A 159 11.80 6.68 -16.27
CA ALA A 159 12.85 5.66 -16.17
C ALA A 159 13.25 5.39 -14.71
N SER A 160 13.16 6.40 -13.85
CA SER A 160 13.40 6.31 -12.40
C SER A 160 12.17 5.85 -11.58
N ASN A 161 11.11 5.34 -12.19
CA ASN A 161 9.87 4.87 -11.54
C ASN A 161 9.09 5.94 -10.72
N LEU A 162 9.34 7.22 -10.94
CA LEU A 162 8.68 8.31 -10.20
C LEU A 162 7.25 8.62 -10.67
N ARG A 163 6.74 7.89 -11.67
CA ARG A 163 5.38 8.05 -12.23
C ARG A 163 5.03 9.52 -12.50
N PRO A 164 5.78 10.21 -13.35
CA PRO A 164 5.58 11.62 -13.59
C PRO A 164 4.23 11.90 -14.28
N GLN A 165 3.64 13.05 -13.95
CA GLN A 165 2.43 13.57 -14.57
C GLN A 165 2.61 15.07 -14.80
N VAL A 166 2.38 15.54 -16.02
CA VAL A 166 2.33 16.98 -16.31
C VAL A 166 1.06 17.55 -15.70
N LEU A 167 1.18 18.63 -14.93
CA LEU A 167 0.03 19.25 -14.26
C LEU A 167 -0.83 20.02 -15.27
N SER A 168 -2.15 19.93 -15.09
CA SER A 168 -3.11 20.76 -15.80
C SER A 168 -3.07 22.21 -15.31
N ARG A 169 -3.66 23.11 -16.06
CA ARG A 169 -3.82 24.53 -15.68
C ARG A 169 -4.48 24.69 -14.31
N LYS A 170 -5.54 23.93 -14.06
CA LYS A 170 -6.24 23.95 -12.77
C LYS A 170 -5.31 23.55 -11.62
N GLU A 171 -4.62 22.44 -11.76
CA GLU A 171 -3.71 21.93 -10.72
C GLU A 171 -2.56 22.91 -10.43
N VAL A 172 -2.02 23.56 -11.46
CA VAL A 172 -0.98 24.58 -11.29
C VAL A 172 -1.52 25.83 -10.57
N ARG A 173 -2.74 26.27 -10.87
CA ARG A 173 -3.40 27.38 -10.16
C ARG A 173 -3.60 27.03 -8.70
N ASP A 174 -4.12 25.85 -8.40
CA ASP A 174 -4.34 25.37 -7.04
C ASP A 174 -3.01 25.29 -6.28
N LEU A 175 -1.95 24.77 -6.89
CA LEU A 175 -0.61 24.69 -6.29
C LEU A 175 -0.07 26.08 -5.89
N ILE A 176 -0.17 27.06 -6.77
CA ILE A 176 0.32 28.42 -6.50
C ILE A 176 -0.58 29.11 -5.45
N TYR A 177 -1.90 28.94 -5.54
CA TYR A 177 -2.86 29.53 -4.60
C TYR A 177 -2.64 29.06 -3.16
N ILE A 178 -2.41 27.77 -2.97
CA ILE A 178 -2.16 27.17 -1.65
C ILE A 178 -0.90 27.75 -1.00
N GLU A 179 0.16 28.02 -1.77
CA GLU A 179 1.38 28.62 -1.24
C GLU A 179 1.21 30.10 -0.87
N LEU A 180 0.37 30.80 -1.61
CA LEU A 180 0.15 32.24 -1.39
C LEU A 180 -0.91 32.52 -0.33
N ASN A 181 -1.82 31.59 -0.07
CA ASN A 181 -2.97 31.78 0.84
C ASN A 181 -3.11 30.58 1.80
N PRO A 182 -2.18 30.40 2.73
CA PRO A 182 -2.10 29.19 3.56
C PRO A 182 -3.26 28.99 4.53
N SER A 183 -3.98 30.03 4.94
CA SER A 183 -5.18 29.91 5.79
C SER A 183 -6.45 29.73 4.96
N LEU A 184 -6.63 30.51 3.90
CA LEU A 184 -7.80 30.39 3.01
C LEU A 184 -7.83 29.04 2.31
N SER A 185 -6.68 28.50 1.90
CA SER A 185 -6.58 27.21 1.24
C SER A 185 -6.90 26.01 2.17
N GLN A 186 -6.92 26.19 3.47
CA GLN A 186 -7.43 25.19 4.41
C GLN A 186 -8.95 25.05 4.36
N LEU A 187 -9.66 26.15 4.03
CA LEU A 187 -11.10 26.14 3.87
C LEU A 187 -11.51 25.62 2.47
N ASP A 188 -10.81 26.08 1.44
CA ASP A 188 -10.98 25.61 0.05
C ASP A 188 -9.61 25.57 -0.64
N PRO A 189 -9.09 24.37 -0.98
CA PRO A 189 -7.80 24.22 -1.64
C PRO A 189 -7.80 24.64 -3.12
N HIS A 190 -8.97 24.94 -3.68
CA HIS A 190 -9.11 25.34 -5.08
C HIS A 190 -8.98 26.84 -5.28
N ALA A 191 -8.15 27.21 -6.24
CA ALA A 191 -8.01 28.61 -6.62
C ALA A 191 -9.34 29.18 -7.13
N PRO A 192 -9.75 30.38 -6.71
CA PRO A 192 -10.96 31.02 -7.19
C PRO A 192 -10.99 31.12 -8.72
N THR A 193 -12.17 31.02 -9.31
CA THR A 193 -12.34 31.20 -10.77
C THR A 193 -12.00 32.65 -11.16
N THR A 194 -11.19 32.79 -12.20
CA THR A 194 -10.82 34.13 -12.71
C THR A 194 -12.05 34.82 -13.29
N ILE A 195 -12.43 35.97 -12.72
CA ILE A 195 -13.56 36.74 -13.18
C ILE A 195 -13.20 37.50 -14.46
N ALA A 196 -14.08 37.54 -15.44
CA ALA A 196 -13.84 38.28 -16.68
C ALA A 196 -13.45 39.74 -16.40
N GLY A 197 -12.29 40.15 -16.90
CA GLY A 197 -11.72 41.50 -16.68
C GLY A 197 -10.73 41.62 -15.52
N THR A 198 -10.52 40.56 -14.73
CA THR A 198 -9.46 40.49 -13.71
C THR A 198 -8.24 39.75 -14.23
N SER A 199 -7.03 40.11 -13.76
CA SER A 199 -5.83 39.35 -14.12
C SER A 199 -5.71 38.10 -13.28
N GLU A 200 -5.08 37.03 -13.83
CA GLU A 200 -4.75 35.82 -13.09
C GLU A 200 -3.94 36.15 -11.83
N ALA A 201 -2.98 37.06 -11.97
CA ALA A 201 -2.17 37.52 -10.85
C ALA A 201 -2.99 38.11 -9.69
N SER A 202 -4.07 38.84 -9.99
CA SER A 202 -4.96 39.40 -8.96
C SER A 202 -5.83 38.35 -8.28
N THR A 203 -6.20 37.32 -9.02
CA THR A 203 -7.01 36.20 -8.48
C THR A 203 -6.21 35.30 -7.55
N LEU A 204 -4.93 35.10 -7.85
CA LEU A 204 -4.01 34.28 -7.04
C LEU A 204 -3.28 35.10 -5.97
N ALA A 205 -3.49 36.42 -5.92
CA ALA A 205 -2.76 37.32 -5.03
C ALA A 205 -2.90 36.92 -3.56
N VAL A 206 -1.88 37.26 -2.82
CA VAL A 206 -1.85 37.11 -1.37
C VAL A 206 -2.94 37.98 -0.74
N SER A 207 -3.74 37.40 0.16
CA SER A 207 -4.79 38.12 0.88
C SER A 207 -4.24 39.22 1.80
N ALA A 208 -3.14 38.92 2.51
CA ALA A 208 -2.45 39.85 3.39
C ALA A 208 -0.98 39.42 3.62
N LEU A 209 -0.06 40.34 3.48
CA LEU A 209 1.39 40.11 3.69
C LEU A 209 1.99 41.23 4.57
N LYS A 210 2.69 40.81 5.62
CA LYS A 210 3.55 41.70 6.43
C LYS A 210 4.95 41.10 6.49
N VAL A 211 5.94 41.91 6.12
CA VAL A 211 7.35 41.51 6.15
C VAL A 211 7.97 42.05 7.43
N THR A 212 8.71 41.20 8.15
CA THR A 212 9.53 41.55 9.31
C THR A 212 10.96 41.03 9.11
N ASP A 213 11.85 41.38 10.01
CA ASP A 213 13.27 41.03 9.88
C ASP A 213 13.53 39.52 10.01
N ASP A 214 12.69 38.81 10.79
CA ASP A 214 12.92 37.41 11.16
C ASP A 214 11.82 36.43 10.69
N HIS A 215 10.69 36.95 10.17
CA HIS A 215 9.58 36.15 9.65
C HIS A 215 8.68 37.01 8.73
N LEU A 216 7.80 36.31 8.01
CA LEU A 216 6.66 36.90 7.32
C LEU A 216 5.38 36.59 8.08
N TRP A 217 4.42 37.45 8.00
CA TRP A 217 3.04 37.17 8.35
C TRP A 217 2.22 37.17 7.06
N LEU A 218 1.65 36.00 6.73
CA LEU A 218 0.98 35.77 5.46
C LEU A 218 -0.37 35.11 5.72
N ASP A 219 -1.45 35.76 5.29
CA ASP A 219 -2.80 35.18 5.34
C ASP A 219 -3.15 34.54 6.72
N GLY A 220 -2.81 35.22 7.81
CA GLY A 220 -3.09 34.76 9.18
C GLY A 220 -2.05 33.85 9.81
N LYS A 221 -1.04 33.37 9.06
CA LYS A 221 0.05 32.52 9.57
C LYS A 221 1.40 33.22 9.60
N PHE A 222 2.24 32.78 10.54
CA PHE A 222 3.66 33.18 10.60
C PHE A 222 4.46 32.22 9.72
N ILE A 223 5.32 32.77 8.84
CA ILE A 223 6.16 31.97 7.94
C ILE A 223 7.62 32.30 8.21
N GLY A 224 8.45 31.29 8.33
CA GLY A 224 9.89 31.40 8.47
C GLY A 224 10.60 30.53 7.44
N THR A 225 11.60 31.15 6.79
CA THR A 225 12.39 30.46 5.77
C THR A 225 13.84 30.35 6.20
N GLN A 226 14.43 29.19 5.93
CA GLN A 226 15.84 28.90 6.13
C GLN A 226 16.48 28.52 4.80
N TYR A 227 17.76 28.75 4.66
CA TYR A 227 18.54 28.36 3.49
C TYR A 227 19.76 27.54 3.88
N LEU A 228 20.23 26.69 2.98
CA LEU A 228 21.46 25.93 3.15
C LEU A 228 22.67 26.88 3.03
N SER A 229 23.35 27.14 4.16
CA SER A 229 24.55 27.95 4.18
C SER A 229 25.82 27.13 4.03
N ALA A 230 25.82 25.88 4.52
CA ALA A 230 26.91 24.96 4.33
C ALA A 230 26.36 23.54 4.10
N PRO A 231 26.67 22.91 2.95
CA PRO A 231 26.37 21.51 2.72
C PRO A 231 27.22 20.61 3.61
N PRO A 232 26.85 19.32 3.81
CA PRO A 232 27.69 18.36 4.52
C PRO A 232 28.99 18.10 3.73
N HIS A 233 30.08 17.78 4.44
CA HIS A 233 31.38 17.49 3.83
C HIS A 233 31.33 16.29 2.88
N GLU A 234 30.53 15.29 3.24
CA GLU A 234 30.27 14.12 2.42
C GLU A 234 28.76 13.96 2.23
N THR A 235 28.35 13.63 1.03
CA THR A 235 26.94 13.37 0.68
C THR A 235 26.78 11.96 0.21
N TRP A 236 25.67 11.35 0.59
CA TRP A 236 25.25 10.02 0.14
C TRP A 236 23.77 10.04 -0.19
N MET A 237 23.31 9.10 -1.01
CA MET A 237 21.90 9.02 -1.29
C MET A 237 21.13 8.71 0.01
N GLY A 238 20.20 9.58 0.36
CA GLY A 238 19.40 9.47 1.58
C GLY A 238 19.77 10.43 2.70
N TRP A 239 20.77 11.33 2.52
CA TRP A 239 21.07 12.34 3.54
C TRP A 239 19.90 13.30 3.82
N LEU A 240 18.98 13.47 2.87
CA LEU A 240 17.73 14.23 3.02
C LEU A 240 16.57 13.42 3.62
N VAL A 241 16.77 12.15 3.89
CA VAL A 241 15.68 11.23 4.33
C VAL A 241 15.06 11.63 5.66
N ASP A 242 15.84 12.29 6.52
CA ASP A 242 15.34 12.75 7.83
C ASP A 242 14.27 13.86 7.72
N LEU A 243 14.08 14.46 6.53
CA LEU A 243 12.91 15.31 6.25
C LEU A 243 11.58 14.55 6.42
N LEU A 244 11.61 13.22 6.28
CA LEU A 244 10.45 12.37 6.54
C LEU A 244 10.03 12.35 8.01
N THR A 245 10.95 12.65 8.93
CA THR A 245 10.70 12.62 10.38
C THR A 245 10.10 13.91 10.91
N LEU A 246 10.15 14.99 10.12
CA LEU A 246 9.58 16.28 10.51
C LEU A 246 8.07 16.18 10.73
N SER A 247 7.62 16.67 11.88
CA SER A 247 6.20 16.73 12.29
C SER A 247 5.59 18.13 12.09
N VAL A 248 6.04 18.83 11.08
CA VAL A 248 5.62 20.20 10.76
C VAL A 248 5.30 20.34 9.27
N GLU A 249 4.45 21.29 8.93
CA GLU A 249 4.26 21.69 7.54
C GLU A 249 5.51 22.39 7.02
N TYR A 250 5.97 21.99 5.83
CA TYR A 250 7.08 22.65 5.17
C TYR A 250 7.01 22.57 3.65
N THR A 251 7.62 23.54 3.00
CA THR A 251 7.93 23.52 1.56
C THR A 251 9.46 23.58 1.41
N PHE A 252 10.04 22.48 0.93
CA PHE A 252 11.47 22.39 0.64
C PHE A 252 11.70 22.57 -0.85
N SER A 253 12.53 23.53 -1.22
CA SER A 253 12.84 23.89 -2.60
C SER A 253 14.33 23.71 -2.86
N THR A 254 14.66 22.98 -3.93
CA THR A 254 16.03 22.81 -4.43
C THR A 254 16.10 23.30 -5.87
N PHE A 255 17.00 24.22 -6.14
CA PHE A 255 17.33 24.63 -7.51
C PHE A 255 18.59 23.92 -7.98
N ILE A 256 18.58 23.53 -9.25
CA ILE A 256 19.72 23.01 -9.98
C ILE A 256 19.94 23.95 -11.16
N HIS A 257 20.93 24.83 -11.03
CA HIS A 257 21.28 25.81 -12.05
C HIS A 257 22.35 25.23 -12.97
N VAL A 258 22.13 25.36 -14.27
CA VAL A 258 23.08 24.90 -15.27
C VAL A 258 24.22 25.92 -15.41
N CYS A 259 25.44 25.51 -15.08
CA CYS A 259 26.61 26.34 -15.16
C CYS A 259 27.20 26.39 -16.57
N ASP A 260 27.89 27.52 -16.90
CA ASP A 260 28.80 27.59 -18.05
C ASP A 260 30.03 26.69 -17.78
N GLN A 261 30.06 25.52 -18.40
CA GLN A 261 31.08 24.50 -18.16
C GLN A 261 32.51 24.99 -18.49
N ASP A 262 32.66 25.86 -19.49
CA ASP A 262 33.97 26.42 -19.86
C ASP A 262 34.48 27.41 -18.83
N LYS A 263 33.61 28.22 -18.23
CA LYS A 263 34.00 29.11 -17.14
C LYS A 263 34.38 28.29 -15.89
N VAL A 264 33.61 27.27 -15.54
CA VAL A 264 33.91 26.38 -14.41
C VAL A 264 35.27 25.70 -14.64
N ARG A 265 35.50 25.16 -15.84
CA ARG A 265 36.79 24.53 -16.17
C ARG A 265 37.97 25.49 -15.98
N LYS A 266 37.87 26.70 -16.53
CA LYS A 266 38.90 27.71 -16.37
C LYS A 266 39.17 28.06 -14.92
N ARG A 267 38.11 28.22 -14.10
CA ARG A 267 38.23 28.52 -12.68
C ARG A 267 38.88 27.36 -11.90
N LEU A 268 38.50 26.15 -12.15
CA LEU A 268 39.09 24.97 -11.50
C LEU A 268 40.56 24.80 -11.87
N GLN A 269 40.92 25.01 -13.14
CA GLN A 269 42.33 24.97 -13.58
C GLN A 269 43.16 26.10 -12.93
N PHE A 270 42.60 27.30 -12.79
CA PHE A 270 43.24 28.38 -12.10
C PHE A 270 43.47 28.10 -10.62
N ASN A 271 42.45 27.65 -9.91
CA ASN A 271 42.52 27.28 -8.50
C ASN A 271 43.54 26.17 -8.24
N TYR A 272 43.58 25.15 -9.12
CA TYR A 272 44.58 24.09 -9.05
C TYR A 272 46.01 24.61 -9.21
N ARG A 273 46.27 25.47 -10.22
CA ARG A 273 47.57 26.07 -10.44
C ARG A 273 48.03 26.94 -9.25
N THR A 274 47.09 27.72 -8.70
CA THR A 274 47.36 28.55 -7.53
C THR A 274 47.64 27.68 -6.30
N GLY A 275 46.84 26.63 -6.05
CA GLY A 275 47.06 25.71 -4.93
C GLY A 275 48.40 24.96 -5.02
N VAL A 276 48.81 24.51 -6.22
CA VAL A 276 50.11 23.88 -6.44
C VAL A 276 51.25 24.88 -6.16
N VAL A 277 51.14 26.13 -6.61
CA VAL A 277 52.16 27.16 -6.35
C VAL A 277 52.24 27.46 -4.85
N THR A 278 51.11 27.58 -4.16
CA THR A 278 51.07 27.85 -2.73
C THR A 278 51.65 26.68 -1.92
N SER A 279 51.32 25.42 -2.25
CA SER A 279 51.85 24.25 -1.57
C SER A 279 53.35 24.02 -1.79
N THR A 280 53.89 24.49 -2.91
CA THR A 280 55.31 24.37 -3.23
C THR A 280 56.19 25.51 -2.68
N GLN A 281 55.57 26.65 -2.35
CA GLN A 281 56.31 27.84 -1.86
C GLN A 281 56.33 27.98 -0.33
N LEU A 282 55.47 27.26 0.41
CA LEU A 282 55.47 27.28 1.88
C LEU A 282 56.50 26.27 2.42
N ALA A 283 57.35 26.76 3.31
CA ALA A 283 58.42 25.91 3.95
C ALA A 283 57.84 24.82 4.85
N THR A 284 56.61 24.96 5.29
CA THR A 284 55.80 23.91 5.97
C THR A 284 54.39 23.96 5.37
N PRO A 285 54.08 23.08 4.42
CA PRO A 285 52.69 23.05 3.87
C PRO A 285 51.74 22.61 4.97
N ASP A 286 50.63 23.36 5.15
CA ASP A 286 49.52 22.97 5.99
C ASP A 286 48.86 21.73 5.39
N LEU A 287 48.61 20.71 6.23
CA LEU A 287 47.96 19.46 5.79
C LEU A 287 46.65 19.72 5.07
N ASP A 288 45.87 20.67 5.53
CA ASP A 288 44.58 21.06 4.91
C ASP A 288 44.77 21.62 3.49
N SER A 289 45.85 22.39 3.24
CA SER A 289 46.17 22.90 1.89
C SER A 289 46.65 21.84 0.92
N ILE A 290 47.36 20.80 1.40
CA ILE A 290 47.76 19.64 0.59
C ILE A 290 46.53 18.79 0.24
N GLU A 291 45.68 18.54 1.21
CA GLU A 291 44.47 17.71 1.02
C GLU A 291 43.46 18.41 0.09
N SER A 292 43.27 19.73 0.24
CA SER A 292 42.45 20.52 -0.68
C SER A 292 42.98 20.56 -2.10
N THR A 293 44.29 20.65 -2.29
CA THR A 293 44.94 20.62 -3.62
C THR A 293 44.79 19.23 -4.26
N ARG A 294 44.96 18.19 -3.48
CA ARG A 294 44.78 16.77 -3.96
C ARG A 294 43.34 16.51 -4.35
N SER A 295 42.39 16.93 -3.53
CA SER A 295 40.96 16.82 -3.82
C SER A 295 40.56 17.61 -5.07
N ALA A 296 41.10 18.85 -5.23
CA ALA A 296 40.88 19.64 -6.44
C ALA A 296 41.44 18.95 -7.70
N ALA A 297 42.61 18.31 -7.61
CA ALA A 297 43.19 17.58 -8.72
C ALA A 297 42.34 16.40 -9.14
N THR A 298 41.80 15.64 -8.19
CA THR A 298 40.87 14.52 -8.45
C THR A 298 39.60 15.01 -9.13
N VAL A 299 38.98 16.06 -8.60
CA VAL A 299 37.77 16.66 -9.21
C VAL A 299 38.03 17.14 -10.64
N ILE A 300 39.18 17.78 -10.91
CA ILE A 300 39.54 18.23 -12.27
C ILE A 300 39.76 17.04 -13.20
N GLN A 301 40.44 16.01 -12.74
CA GLN A 301 40.63 14.79 -13.58
C GLN A 301 39.31 14.11 -13.89
N GLU A 302 38.39 14.03 -12.95
CA GLU A 302 37.07 13.47 -13.13
C GLU A 302 36.23 14.30 -14.09
N PHE A 303 36.26 15.65 -13.93
CA PHE A 303 35.60 16.59 -14.84
C PHE A 303 36.11 16.54 -16.28
N LEU A 304 37.42 16.31 -16.46
CA LEU A 304 38.04 16.26 -17.80
C LEU A 304 37.87 14.89 -18.49
N ARG A 305 37.68 13.81 -17.73
CA ARG A 305 37.64 12.43 -18.22
C ARG A 305 36.20 11.90 -18.38
N SER A 306 35.22 12.44 -17.66
CA SER A 306 33.85 11.98 -17.62
C SER A 306 32.89 12.97 -18.32
N SER A 307 31.69 12.52 -18.64
CA SER A 307 30.59 13.38 -19.11
C SER A 307 29.94 14.19 -17.99
N ASN A 308 30.56 14.25 -16.81
CA ASN A 308 30.07 14.96 -15.66
C ASN A 308 30.07 16.48 -15.88
N LYS A 309 28.98 17.12 -15.52
CA LYS A 309 28.81 18.58 -15.56
C LYS A 309 28.87 19.15 -14.17
N ALA A 310 29.20 20.43 -14.08
CA ALA A 310 29.09 21.20 -12.84
C ALA A 310 27.75 21.93 -12.78
N PHE A 311 27.18 22.02 -11.59
CA PHE A 311 25.93 22.69 -11.29
C PHE A 311 26.11 23.60 -10.09
N ASP A 312 25.35 24.69 -10.05
CA ASP A 312 25.17 25.49 -8.86
C ASP A 312 23.83 25.10 -8.20
N ILE A 313 23.86 24.66 -6.93
CA ILE A 313 22.69 24.22 -6.18
C ILE A 313 22.39 25.19 -5.06
N SER A 314 21.11 25.55 -4.91
CA SER A 314 20.59 26.26 -3.76
C SER A 314 19.43 25.49 -3.14
N MET A 315 19.29 25.56 -1.81
CA MET A 315 18.25 24.85 -1.08
C MET A 315 17.62 25.76 -0.04
N TYR A 316 16.30 25.77 -0.01
CA TYR A 316 15.48 26.56 0.88
C TYR A 316 14.39 25.71 1.51
N ILE A 317 14.05 25.99 2.76
CA ILE A 317 12.93 25.36 3.43
C ILE A 317 12.12 26.43 4.17
N SER A 318 10.84 26.52 3.82
CA SER A 318 9.88 27.36 4.54
C SER A 318 8.96 26.49 5.39
N THR A 319 8.57 27.01 6.54
CA THR A 319 7.58 26.41 7.43
C THR A 319 6.62 27.48 7.93
N ASN A 320 5.42 27.08 8.31
CA ASN A 320 4.42 27.98 8.85
C ASN A 320 3.98 27.57 10.26
N ALA A 321 3.41 28.52 10.99
CA ALA A 321 2.81 28.28 12.29
C ALA A 321 1.75 29.35 12.62
N GLU A 322 0.87 29.05 13.56
CA GLU A 322 -0.18 29.96 14.03
C GLU A 322 0.34 31.03 15.02
N SER A 323 1.50 30.76 15.64
CA SER A 323 2.14 31.72 16.52
C SER A 323 3.65 31.79 16.26
N LYS A 324 4.26 32.92 16.64
CA LYS A 324 5.71 33.15 16.49
C LYS A 324 6.52 32.14 17.31
N GLU A 325 6.06 31.80 18.50
CA GLU A 325 6.72 30.85 19.39
C GLU A 325 6.77 29.44 18.75
N LYS A 326 5.64 28.98 18.20
CA LYS A 326 5.58 27.72 17.45
C LYS A 326 6.47 27.78 16.20
N LEU A 327 6.49 28.89 15.48
CA LEU A 327 7.34 29.06 14.32
C LEU A 327 8.81 28.84 14.66
N ILE A 328 9.28 29.44 15.76
CA ILE A 328 10.66 29.28 16.21
C ILE A 328 10.96 27.81 16.53
N GLN A 329 10.03 27.10 17.19
CA GLN A 329 10.17 25.67 17.48
C GLN A 329 10.28 24.84 16.20
N HIS A 330 9.43 25.10 15.20
CA HIS A 330 9.47 24.42 13.89
C HIS A 330 10.81 24.66 13.18
N MET A 331 11.28 25.91 13.15
CA MET A 331 12.55 26.24 12.53
C MET A 331 13.75 25.59 13.24
N ASP A 332 13.70 25.46 14.57
CA ASP A 332 14.75 24.78 15.32
C ASP A 332 14.71 23.26 15.15
N GLU A 333 13.54 22.67 14.96
CA GLU A 333 13.38 21.25 14.60
C GLU A 333 14.02 20.98 13.23
N ILE A 334 13.70 21.78 12.22
CA ILE A 334 14.30 21.68 10.88
C ILE A 334 15.82 21.80 10.96
N ARG A 335 16.32 22.83 11.67
CA ARG A 335 17.76 23.02 11.81
C ARG A 335 18.46 21.82 12.46
N ARG A 336 17.87 21.20 13.48
CA ARG A 336 18.42 20.00 14.12
C ARG A 336 18.54 18.83 13.16
N VAL A 337 17.53 18.60 12.30
CA VAL A 337 17.56 17.54 11.30
C VAL A 337 18.74 17.71 10.36
N PHE A 338 18.96 18.87 9.81
CA PHE A 338 20.10 19.14 8.92
C PHE A 338 21.44 19.08 9.65
N LYS A 339 21.52 19.63 10.87
CA LYS A 339 22.74 19.61 11.68
C LYS A 339 23.20 18.20 12.01
N ASN A 340 22.26 17.27 12.29
CA ASN A 340 22.58 15.87 12.53
C ASN A 340 23.22 15.18 11.31
N ARG A 341 23.02 15.73 10.12
CA ARG A 341 23.62 15.28 8.86
C ARG A 341 24.84 16.08 8.42
N GLY A 342 25.34 16.96 9.28
CA GLY A 342 26.52 17.78 9.01
C GLY A 342 26.25 18.98 8.09
N ALA A 343 24.99 19.31 7.81
CA ALA A 343 24.60 20.48 7.04
C ALA A 343 24.21 21.64 7.95
N THR A 344 24.40 22.86 7.50
CA THR A 344 24.00 24.07 8.23
C THR A 344 22.89 24.81 7.49
N MET A 345 21.77 25.00 8.19
CA MET A 345 20.65 25.82 7.73
C MET A 345 20.65 27.14 8.51
N ASP A 346 20.72 28.26 7.81
CA ASP A 346 20.66 29.58 8.40
C ASP A 346 19.30 30.24 8.22
N ARG A 347 18.92 31.06 9.21
CA ARG A 347 17.72 31.90 9.12
C ARG A 347 18.02 33.08 8.23
N GLY A 348 17.17 33.35 7.27
CA GLY A 348 17.30 34.51 6.41
C GLY A 348 16.92 35.80 7.13
N GLN A 349 17.66 36.22 8.18
CA GLN A 349 17.40 37.50 8.83
C GLN A 349 17.51 38.64 7.82
N MET A 350 16.52 39.54 7.79
CA MET A 350 16.33 40.61 6.81
C MET A 350 16.16 40.14 5.34
N LEU A 351 16.23 38.83 5.07
CA LEU A 351 16.11 38.23 3.74
C LEU A 351 14.87 37.34 3.63
N GLN A 352 13.95 37.40 4.59
CA GLN A 352 12.81 36.49 4.68
C GLN A 352 11.92 36.52 3.45
N LEU A 353 11.71 37.69 2.85
CA LEU A 353 10.89 37.81 1.65
C LEU A 353 11.53 37.10 0.44
N ASP A 354 12.81 37.37 0.18
CA ASP A 354 13.50 36.76 -0.97
C ASP A 354 13.68 35.24 -0.77
N ALA A 355 13.99 34.83 0.46
CA ALA A 355 14.09 33.41 0.83
C ALA A 355 12.76 32.68 0.64
N TRP A 356 11.64 33.25 1.11
CA TRP A 356 10.31 32.66 0.90
C TRP A 356 9.91 32.63 -0.58
N GLN A 357 10.18 33.74 -1.33
CA GLN A 357 9.93 33.74 -2.78
C GLN A 357 10.70 32.66 -3.51
N SER A 358 11.88 32.27 -3.03
CA SER A 358 12.66 31.14 -3.55
C SER A 358 12.06 29.76 -3.21
N THR A 359 11.10 29.68 -2.27
CA THR A 359 10.36 28.43 -2.02
C THR A 359 9.09 28.31 -2.86
N LEU A 360 8.61 29.41 -3.45
CA LEU A 360 7.39 29.37 -4.27
C LEU A 360 7.58 28.54 -5.54
N PRO A 361 6.54 27.83 -5.99
CA PRO A 361 6.60 26.98 -7.19
C PRO A 361 6.57 27.82 -8.48
N VAL A 362 7.52 28.74 -8.65
CA VAL A 362 7.60 29.64 -9.82
C VAL A 362 8.91 29.53 -10.57
N GLY A 363 9.83 28.67 -10.12
CA GLY A 363 11.11 28.45 -10.77
C GLY A 363 12.02 29.68 -10.73
N VAL A 364 11.99 30.47 -9.64
CA VAL A 364 12.78 31.69 -9.50
C VAL A 364 13.54 31.65 -8.18
N ASP A 365 14.86 31.59 -8.26
CA ASP A 365 15.77 31.72 -7.11
C ASP A 365 16.09 33.19 -6.86
N LYS A 366 15.42 33.80 -5.88
CA LYS A 366 15.59 35.21 -5.55
C LYS A 366 16.81 35.47 -4.66
N LEU A 367 17.08 34.54 -3.75
CA LEU A 367 18.17 34.69 -2.79
C LEU A 367 19.52 34.25 -3.38
N ALA A 368 19.54 33.32 -4.29
CA ALA A 368 20.68 32.85 -5.08
C ALA A 368 21.93 32.47 -4.23
N ILE A 369 21.73 31.85 -3.07
CA ILE A 369 22.82 31.32 -2.25
C ILE A 369 23.16 29.91 -2.80
N VAL A 370 24.16 29.86 -3.65
CA VAL A 370 24.50 28.69 -4.45
C VAL A 370 25.75 27.97 -3.96
N HIS A 371 25.75 26.66 -4.07
CA HIS A 371 26.91 25.78 -3.84
C HIS A 371 27.24 25.03 -5.12
N GLN A 372 28.48 25.15 -5.58
CA GLN A 372 28.91 24.47 -6.79
C GLN A 372 29.24 23.00 -6.51
N VAL A 373 28.61 22.11 -7.26
CA VAL A 373 28.78 20.66 -7.12
C VAL A 373 28.87 20.00 -8.50
N MET A 374 29.39 18.78 -8.52
CA MET A 374 29.46 17.95 -9.73
C MET A 374 28.25 17.03 -9.84
N SER A 375 27.95 16.52 -11.08
CA SER A 375 26.80 15.64 -11.33
C SER A 375 26.65 14.48 -10.34
N PRO A 376 27.71 13.72 -9.97
CA PRO A 376 27.57 12.64 -9.00
C PRO A 376 27.05 13.11 -7.63
N VAL A 377 27.47 14.31 -7.20
CA VAL A 377 26.97 14.91 -5.96
C VAL A 377 25.51 15.33 -6.11
N VAL A 378 25.11 15.87 -7.29
CA VAL A 378 23.68 16.12 -7.57
C VAL A 378 22.86 14.84 -7.40
N GLY A 379 23.36 13.70 -7.85
CA GLY A 379 22.73 12.40 -7.68
C GLY A 379 22.39 12.07 -6.22
N THR A 380 23.27 12.47 -5.29
CA THR A 380 23.04 12.22 -3.85
C THR A 380 21.98 13.12 -3.24
N PHE A 381 21.63 14.24 -3.88
CA PHE A 381 20.54 15.13 -3.46
C PHE A 381 19.15 14.65 -3.88
N TRP A 382 18.99 13.38 -4.22
CA TRP A 382 17.70 12.77 -4.52
C TRP A 382 16.66 13.14 -3.46
N PRO A 383 15.56 13.82 -3.82
CA PRO A 383 14.64 14.36 -2.81
C PRO A 383 13.33 13.57 -2.70
N PHE A 384 13.07 12.60 -3.62
CA PHE A 384 11.77 11.96 -3.78
C PHE A 384 11.55 10.78 -2.82
N PHE A 385 11.86 11.00 -1.54
CA PHE A 385 11.65 10.00 -0.49
C PHE A 385 10.21 10.01 0.00
N THR A 386 9.61 8.82 0.06
CA THR A 386 8.39 8.57 0.83
C THR A 386 8.55 7.25 1.56
N ALA A 387 7.93 7.10 2.70
CA ALA A 387 7.74 5.79 3.33
C ALA A 387 6.29 5.32 3.16
N GLY A 388 5.46 6.12 2.50
CA GLY A 388 4.07 5.78 2.19
C GLY A 388 3.99 4.55 1.28
N CYS A 389 3.07 3.66 1.61
CA CYS A 389 2.73 2.46 0.84
C CYS A 389 1.22 2.28 0.89
N GLY A 390 0.72 1.27 0.20
CA GLY A 390 -0.71 1.00 0.15
C GLY A 390 -1.35 1.40 -1.18
N THR A 391 -2.63 1.71 -1.15
CA THR A 391 -3.44 2.03 -2.34
C THR A 391 -3.90 3.49 -2.29
N PRO A 392 -4.21 4.12 -3.44
CA PRO A 392 -4.64 5.52 -3.48
C PRO A 392 -5.97 5.80 -2.79
N ASP A 393 -6.82 4.78 -2.67
CA ASP A 393 -8.09 4.79 -1.98
C ASP A 393 -8.23 3.55 -1.10
N GLY A 394 -9.22 3.48 -0.28
CA GLY A 394 -9.52 2.30 0.54
C GLY A 394 -9.80 2.61 2.00
N VAL A 395 -9.68 1.59 2.82
CA VAL A 395 -9.87 1.70 4.26
C VAL A 395 -8.57 2.11 4.96
N PRO A 396 -8.62 2.92 6.01
CA PRO A 396 -7.45 3.15 6.86
C PRO A 396 -6.90 1.82 7.35
N PHE A 397 -5.59 1.60 7.28
CA PHE A 397 -5.00 0.33 7.73
C PHE A 397 -3.90 0.53 8.77
N GLY A 398 -3.15 1.62 8.67
CA GLY A 398 -2.09 1.94 9.62
C GLY A 398 -1.32 3.19 9.21
N PHE A 399 -0.13 3.33 9.76
CA PHE A 399 0.78 4.43 9.41
C PHE A 399 2.15 3.88 9.05
N ALA A 400 2.80 4.49 8.07
CA ALA A 400 4.19 4.20 7.74
C ALA A 400 5.10 4.51 8.94
N ILE A 401 5.99 3.60 9.31
CA ILE A 401 6.81 3.74 10.52
C ILE A 401 7.76 4.94 10.41
N ALA A 402 8.42 5.08 9.27
CA ALA A 402 9.44 6.12 9.09
C ALA A 402 8.86 7.52 8.87
N SER A 403 7.74 7.65 8.16
CA SER A 403 7.20 8.95 7.73
C SER A 403 5.91 9.36 8.42
N ARG A 404 5.27 8.46 9.17
CA ARG A 404 3.93 8.63 9.78
C ARG A 404 2.81 8.92 8.77
N GLU A 405 3.07 8.73 7.49
CA GLU A 405 2.06 8.84 6.44
C GLU A 405 0.98 7.77 6.64
N PRO A 406 -0.31 8.11 6.46
CA PRO A 406 -1.38 7.12 6.58
C PRO A 406 -1.30 6.11 5.46
N VAL A 407 -1.58 4.87 5.78
CA VAL A 407 -1.61 3.76 4.84
C VAL A 407 -3.04 3.32 4.63
N LEU A 408 -3.50 3.43 3.41
CA LEU A 408 -4.80 3.00 2.96
C LEU A 408 -4.69 1.68 2.24
N LEU A 409 -5.66 0.83 2.40
CA LEU A 409 -5.67 -0.48 1.77
C LEU A 409 -7.02 -0.77 1.11
N ASN A 410 -7.01 -0.86 -0.21
CA ASN A 410 -8.13 -1.34 -1.00
C ASN A 410 -7.69 -2.57 -1.80
N PRO A 411 -7.98 -3.77 -1.31
CA PRO A 411 -7.63 -4.99 -2.03
C PRO A 411 -8.26 -5.08 -3.43
N PHE A 412 -9.35 -4.38 -3.67
CA PHE A 412 -10.08 -4.38 -4.95
C PHE A 412 -9.72 -3.20 -5.86
N PHE A 413 -8.79 -2.33 -5.46
CA PHE A 413 -8.31 -1.24 -6.31
C PHE A 413 -7.72 -1.78 -7.60
N ARG A 414 -8.14 -1.21 -8.73
CA ARG A 414 -7.60 -1.53 -10.06
C ARG A 414 -6.76 -0.37 -10.57
N GLY A 415 -5.47 -0.54 -10.70
CA GLY A 415 -4.57 0.50 -11.20
C GLY A 415 -3.13 0.04 -11.29
N ALA A 416 -2.32 0.75 -12.05
CA ALA A 416 -0.86 0.67 -12.20
C ALA A 416 -0.19 -0.66 -11.79
N GLY A 417 -0.32 -1.69 -12.64
CA GLY A 417 0.41 -2.95 -12.45
C GLY A 417 -0.19 -3.92 -11.42
N LYS A 418 -1.40 -3.68 -10.93
CA LYS A 418 -2.09 -4.61 -10.04
C LYS A 418 -2.95 -5.58 -10.84
N ASP A 419 -2.47 -6.81 -10.97
CA ASP A 419 -3.09 -7.86 -11.76
C ASP A 419 -4.04 -8.78 -11.00
N ALA A 420 -3.92 -8.87 -9.67
CA ALA A 420 -4.74 -9.72 -8.80
C ALA A 420 -5.05 -9.03 -7.47
N ASN A 421 -6.11 -9.48 -6.80
CA ASN A 421 -6.52 -8.97 -5.48
C ASN A 421 -5.99 -9.82 -4.32
N ASN A 422 -5.23 -10.89 -4.62
CA ASN A 422 -4.79 -11.85 -3.61
C ASN A 422 -3.79 -11.25 -2.63
N MET A 423 -3.85 -11.76 -1.39
CA MET A 423 -3.00 -11.36 -0.29
C MET A 423 -2.33 -12.58 0.35
N PHE A 424 -1.04 -12.48 0.60
CA PHE A 424 -0.27 -13.48 1.36
C PHE A 424 0.14 -12.87 2.70
N VAL A 425 -0.12 -13.56 3.79
CA VAL A 425 0.14 -13.10 5.15
C VAL A 425 0.99 -14.11 5.89
N VAL A 426 2.14 -13.68 6.36
CA VAL A 426 3.08 -14.55 7.05
C VAL A 426 3.64 -13.91 8.31
N GLY A 427 3.82 -14.72 9.35
CA GLY A 427 4.39 -14.27 10.63
C GLY A 427 4.34 -15.37 11.68
N THR A 428 5.19 -15.26 12.70
CA THR A 428 5.17 -16.19 13.84
C THR A 428 3.85 -16.13 14.62
N THR A 429 3.63 -17.11 15.49
CA THR A 429 2.50 -17.07 16.43
C THR A 429 2.60 -15.84 17.33
N GLY A 430 1.48 -15.18 17.59
CA GLY A 430 1.45 -13.94 18.39
C GLY A 430 1.96 -12.68 17.65
N ALA A 431 2.34 -12.75 16.37
CA ALA A 431 2.78 -11.58 15.62
C ALA A 431 1.64 -10.61 15.20
N GLY A 432 0.37 -10.97 15.45
CA GLY A 432 -0.79 -10.12 15.14
C GLY A 432 -1.46 -10.38 13.80
N LYS A 433 -1.21 -11.53 13.14
CA LYS A 433 -1.80 -11.89 11.84
C LYS A 433 -3.33 -11.86 11.87
N SER A 434 -3.93 -12.64 12.77
CA SER A 434 -5.41 -12.74 12.87
C SER A 434 -6.03 -11.40 13.29
N PHE A 435 -5.33 -10.62 14.12
CA PHE A 435 -5.74 -9.25 14.48
C PHE A 435 -5.80 -8.35 13.24
N ALA A 436 -4.72 -8.31 12.43
CA ALA A 436 -4.64 -7.48 11.23
C ALA A 436 -5.73 -7.85 10.20
N ILE A 437 -5.98 -9.15 10.01
CA ILE A 437 -7.00 -9.63 9.08
C ILE A 437 -8.41 -9.40 9.62
N SER A 438 -8.68 -9.60 10.92
CA SER A 438 -9.98 -9.27 11.53
C SER A 438 -10.31 -7.79 11.38
N MET A 439 -9.33 -6.90 11.60
CA MET A 439 -9.49 -5.46 11.41
C MET A 439 -9.76 -5.12 9.94
N LEU A 440 -9.05 -5.76 9.00
CA LEU A 440 -9.29 -5.55 7.57
C LEU A 440 -10.70 -6.03 7.17
N ILE A 441 -11.14 -7.20 7.66
CA ILE A 441 -12.51 -7.70 7.44
C ILE A 441 -13.52 -6.68 7.95
N LEU A 442 -13.40 -6.27 9.21
CA LEU A 442 -14.32 -5.34 9.86
C LEU A 442 -14.45 -4.02 9.09
N ARG A 443 -13.34 -3.49 8.58
CA ARG A 443 -13.30 -2.24 7.80
C ARG A 443 -13.78 -2.38 6.36
N LEU A 444 -13.73 -3.58 5.77
CA LEU A 444 -14.22 -3.85 4.41
C LEU A 444 -15.71 -4.26 4.36
N LEU A 445 -16.29 -4.71 5.46
CA LEU A 445 -17.71 -5.08 5.53
C LEU A 445 -18.66 -3.93 5.17
N PRO A 446 -18.48 -2.70 5.67
CA PRO A 446 -19.33 -1.55 5.29
C PRO A 446 -19.26 -1.23 3.79
N LEU A 447 -18.19 -1.62 3.09
CA LEU A 447 -18.02 -1.44 1.65
C LEU A 447 -18.77 -2.53 0.84
N GLY A 448 -19.57 -3.36 1.49
CA GLY A 448 -20.34 -4.44 0.85
C GLY A 448 -19.52 -5.66 0.47
N THR A 449 -18.35 -5.86 1.06
CA THR A 449 -17.52 -7.04 0.81
C THR A 449 -18.07 -8.23 1.59
N ARG A 450 -18.30 -9.36 0.92
CA ARG A 450 -18.71 -10.63 1.54
C ARG A 450 -17.48 -11.48 1.84
N PHE A 451 -17.48 -12.17 2.98
CA PHE A 451 -16.34 -12.97 3.41
C PHE A 451 -16.73 -14.44 3.69
N VAL A 452 -15.84 -15.34 3.28
CA VAL A 452 -15.80 -16.72 3.75
C VAL A 452 -14.43 -16.96 4.35
N LEU A 453 -14.38 -17.48 5.56
CA LEU A 453 -13.13 -17.72 6.28
C LEU A 453 -13.07 -19.18 6.74
N ILE A 454 -11.95 -19.85 6.48
CA ILE A 454 -11.61 -21.16 7.06
C ILE A 454 -10.68 -20.91 8.23
N ASP A 455 -11.15 -21.23 9.44
CA ASP A 455 -10.44 -21.05 10.70
C ASP A 455 -9.93 -22.37 11.25
N LYS A 456 -8.65 -22.47 11.51
CA LYS A 456 -8.01 -23.59 12.19
C LYS A 456 -7.36 -23.21 13.51
N THR A 457 -7.57 -22.00 13.98
CA THR A 457 -6.94 -21.55 15.23
C THR A 457 -7.44 -22.35 16.43
N VAL A 458 -6.53 -22.69 17.31
CA VAL A 458 -6.83 -23.53 18.50
C VAL A 458 -7.67 -22.80 19.56
N ASP A 459 -7.78 -21.48 19.43
CA ASP A 459 -8.42 -20.64 20.44
C ASP A 459 -9.95 -20.59 20.25
N LYS A 460 -10.67 -21.14 21.23
CA LYS A 460 -12.16 -21.14 21.26
C LYS A 460 -12.77 -19.72 21.33
N PHE A 461 -11.99 -18.73 21.71
CA PHE A 461 -12.41 -17.32 21.86
C PHE A 461 -11.76 -16.40 20.84
N GLY A 462 -11.28 -16.98 19.72
CA GLY A 462 -10.56 -16.26 18.67
C GLY A 462 -11.30 -15.03 18.14
N ALA A 463 -10.56 -14.10 17.57
CA ALA A 463 -11.08 -12.84 17.05
C ALA A 463 -12.21 -13.02 16.02
N TYR A 464 -12.12 -14.04 15.16
CA TYR A 464 -13.14 -14.29 14.13
C TYR A 464 -14.49 -14.71 14.72
N ARG A 465 -14.48 -15.52 15.78
CA ARG A 465 -15.71 -15.91 16.47
C ARG A 465 -16.39 -14.72 17.11
N PHE A 466 -15.64 -13.92 17.85
CA PHE A 466 -16.21 -12.73 18.49
C PHE A 466 -16.74 -11.73 17.46
N LEU A 467 -16.08 -11.58 16.33
CA LEU A 467 -16.55 -10.75 15.22
C LEU A 467 -17.93 -11.23 14.69
N THR A 468 -18.14 -12.55 14.58
CA THR A 468 -19.46 -13.08 14.18
C THR A 468 -20.53 -12.86 15.24
N GLU A 469 -20.18 -13.00 16.54
CA GLU A 469 -21.08 -12.72 17.66
C GLU A 469 -21.51 -11.23 17.72
N LEU A 470 -20.56 -10.33 17.45
CA LEU A 470 -20.78 -8.89 17.39
C LEU A 470 -21.73 -8.48 16.25
N LEU A 471 -21.55 -9.07 15.08
CA LEU A 471 -22.38 -8.77 13.90
C LEU A 471 -23.75 -9.42 13.97
N GLY A 472 -23.86 -10.57 14.62
CA GLY A 472 -25.09 -11.28 14.90
C GLY A 472 -25.48 -12.31 13.82
N PRO A 473 -26.45 -13.21 14.14
CA PRO A 473 -26.79 -14.35 13.30
C PRO A 473 -27.50 -13.98 11.99
N ASP A 474 -28.06 -12.77 11.90
CA ASP A 474 -28.68 -12.29 10.66
C ASP A 474 -27.65 -12.03 9.56
N LEU A 475 -26.47 -11.53 9.94
CA LEU A 475 -25.40 -11.14 9.02
C LEU A 475 -24.32 -12.21 8.89
N CYS A 476 -24.13 -13.03 9.91
CA CYS A 476 -22.99 -13.94 10.00
C CYS A 476 -23.43 -15.36 10.31
N ALA A 477 -22.59 -16.31 9.89
CA ALA A 477 -22.67 -17.70 10.31
C ALA A 477 -21.31 -18.15 10.85
N TYR A 478 -21.31 -18.75 12.04
CA TYR A 478 -20.17 -19.48 12.60
C TYR A 478 -20.48 -20.96 12.57
N ILE A 479 -19.77 -21.72 11.77
CA ILE A 479 -20.06 -23.10 11.41
C ILE A 479 -18.94 -23.98 11.94
N ASP A 480 -19.22 -24.72 13.00
CA ASP A 480 -18.31 -25.70 13.56
C ASP A 480 -18.42 -27.02 12.78
N LEU A 481 -17.35 -27.43 12.12
CA LEU A 481 -17.29 -28.66 11.33
C LEU A 481 -16.80 -29.88 12.15
N GLY A 482 -16.74 -29.78 13.46
CA GLY A 482 -16.35 -30.90 14.32
C GLY A 482 -17.29 -32.10 14.23
N PRO A 483 -16.78 -33.30 14.54
CA PRO A 483 -17.61 -34.51 14.60
C PRO A 483 -18.80 -34.31 15.55
N GLY A 484 -20.02 -34.52 15.04
CA GLY A 484 -21.23 -34.38 15.85
C GLY A 484 -21.87 -32.99 15.85
N SER A 485 -21.37 -32.05 15.08
CA SER A 485 -21.96 -30.70 14.91
C SER A 485 -23.36 -30.75 14.27
N GLY A 486 -23.68 -31.79 13.53
CA GLY A 486 -24.94 -31.93 12.79
C GLY A 486 -25.01 -31.02 11.54
N LEU A 487 -23.93 -30.34 11.20
CA LEU A 487 -23.83 -29.48 10.03
C LEU A 487 -23.30 -30.28 8.83
N ILE A 488 -24.00 -30.16 7.71
CA ILE A 488 -23.72 -30.91 6.51
C ILE A 488 -23.43 -29.97 5.37
N LEU A 489 -22.33 -30.21 4.65
CA LEU A 489 -21.99 -29.57 3.40
C LEU A 489 -21.94 -30.60 2.28
N ASN A 490 -22.94 -30.58 1.40
CA ASN A 490 -23.05 -31.53 0.31
C ASN A 490 -21.99 -31.23 -0.78
N PRO A 491 -21.03 -32.14 -1.03
CA PRO A 491 -20.05 -31.95 -2.09
C PRO A 491 -20.66 -31.96 -3.51
N PHE A 492 -21.87 -32.50 -3.67
CA PHE A 492 -22.57 -32.57 -4.96
C PHE A 492 -23.41 -31.32 -5.28
N ASP A 493 -23.50 -30.34 -4.39
CA ASP A 493 -24.22 -29.09 -4.67
C ASP A 493 -23.72 -28.44 -5.97
N LEU A 494 -24.65 -28.01 -6.83
CA LEU A 494 -24.36 -27.37 -8.10
C LEU A 494 -24.13 -25.88 -7.90
N GLY A 495 -23.25 -25.33 -8.72
CA GLY A 495 -22.97 -23.91 -8.78
C GLY A 495 -23.70 -23.19 -9.93
N PRO A 496 -23.57 -21.86 -10.05
CA PRO A 496 -24.21 -21.10 -11.13
C PRO A 496 -23.63 -21.41 -12.52
N GLU A 497 -22.50 -22.10 -12.60
CA GLU A 497 -21.86 -22.53 -13.84
C GLU A 497 -22.41 -23.89 -14.35
N ASP A 498 -23.16 -24.62 -13.49
CA ASP A 498 -23.75 -25.88 -13.80
C ASP A 498 -25.14 -25.72 -14.43
N GLN A 499 -25.54 -26.62 -15.32
CA GLN A 499 -26.90 -26.65 -15.82
C GLN A 499 -27.83 -27.26 -14.77
N ALA A 500 -29.11 -26.91 -14.80
CA ALA A 500 -30.06 -27.41 -13.83
C ALA A 500 -30.09 -28.97 -13.83
N GLY A 501 -29.63 -29.56 -12.73
CA GLY A 501 -29.60 -31.00 -12.54
C GLY A 501 -28.45 -31.76 -13.22
N THR A 502 -27.54 -31.06 -13.94
CA THR A 502 -26.41 -31.70 -14.64
C THR A 502 -25.10 -31.04 -14.23
N PRO A 503 -24.11 -31.81 -13.74
CA PRO A 503 -22.82 -31.27 -13.39
C PRO A 503 -22.01 -30.86 -14.63
N SER A 504 -21.31 -29.73 -14.57
CA SER A 504 -20.34 -29.36 -15.58
C SER A 504 -19.09 -30.25 -15.53
N ALA A 505 -18.32 -30.30 -16.60
CA ALA A 505 -17.06 -31.06 -16.64
C ALA A 505 -16.10 -30.62 -15.52
N ASP A 506 -16.05 -29.33 -15.19
CA ASP A 506 -15.27 -28.79 -14.05
C ASP A 506 -15.78 -29.35 -12.71
N LYS A 507 -17.10 -29.47 -12.53
CA LYS A 507 -17.70 -30.04 -11.32
C LYS A 507 -17.35 -31.53 -11.17
N VAL A 508 -17.44 -32.29 -12.25
CA VAL A 508 -17.04 -33.69 -12.25
C VAL A 508 -15.57 -33.86 -11.95
N SER A 509 -14.69 -33.08 -12.57
CA SER A 509 -13.25 -33.07 -12.29
C SER A 509 -12.95 -32.77 -10.82
N THR A 510 -13.67 -31.83 -10.23
CA THR A 510 -13.55 -31.50 -8.80
C THR A 510 -13.98 -32.66 -7.91
N LEU A 511 -15.10 -33.33 -8.23
CA LEU A 511 -15.55 -34.51 -7.50
C LEU A 511 -14.55 -35.66 -7.61
N LEU A 512 -13.97 -35.91 -8.79
CA LEU A 512 -12.91 -36.89 -8.97
C LEU A 512 -11.69 -36.59 -8.11
N SER A 513 -11.30 -35.31 -7.99
CA SER A 513 -10.22 -34.92 -7.10
C SER A 513 -10.57 -35.12 -5.61
N LEU A 514 -11.83 -34.92 -5.23
CA LEU A 514 -12.30 -35.27 -3.89
C LEU A 514 -12.19 -36.77 -3.63
N PHE A 515 -12.55 -37.59 -4.62
CA PHE A 515 -12.44 -39.05 -4.51
C PHE A 515 -10.99 -39.53 -4.50
N ASP A 516 -10.03 -38.82 -5.12
CA ASP A 516 -8.61 -39.08 -4.92
C ASP A 516 -8.25 -39.00 -3.42
N ILE A 517 -8.78 -38.01 -2.71
CA ILE A 517 -8.54 -37.86 -1.26
C ILE A 517 -9.22 -38.94 -0.43
N MET A 518 -10.44 -39.32 -0.83
CA MET A 518 -11.31 -40.22 -0.08
C MET A 518 -10.96 -41.70 -0.28
N LEU A 519 -10.67 -42.11 -1.52
CA LEU A 519 -10.65 -43.52 -1.97
C LEU A 519 -9.29 -44.01 -2.44
N ALA A 520 -8.28 -43.11 -2.62
CA ALA A 520 -6.95 -43.55 -3.04
C ALA A 520 -6.36 -44.56 -2.03
N PRO A 521 -5.81 -45.70 -2.53
CA PRO A 521 -5.19 -46.72 -1.69
C PRO A 521 -3.96 -46.15 -0.92
N GLU A 522 -3.61 -46.84 0.19
CA GLU A 522 -2.40 -46.44 0.94
C GLU A 522 -1.16 -46.49 0.04
N GLY A 523 -0.35 -45.41 0.09
CA GLY A 523 0.86 -45.25 -0.74
C GLY A 523 0.64 -44.60 -2.10
N ARG A 524 -0.62 -44.25 -2.46
CA ARG A 524 -0.95 -43.48 -3.66
C ARG A 524 -1.71 -42.20 -3.25
N ASP A 525 -1.36 -41.06 -3.89
CA ASP A 525 -2.05 -39.81 -3.68
C ASP A 525 -3.28 -39.61 -4.61
N GLU A 526 -3.40 -40.39 -5.67
CA GLU A 526 -4.44 -40.27 -6.71
C GLU A 526 -4.92 -41.64 -7.18
N LEU A 527 -6.18 -41.69 -7.63
CA LEU A 527 -6.75 -42.82 -8.38
C LEU A 527 -6.15 -42.89 -9.78
N ASN A 528 -6.04 -44.06 -10.36
CA ASN A 528 -5.58 -44.20 -11.74
C ASN A 528 -6.68 -43.79 -12.75
N VAL A 529 -6.31 -43.73 -14.05
CA VAL A 529 -7.22 -43.27 -15.11
C VAL A 529 -8.46 -44.17 -15.26
N GLU A 530 -8.30 -45.48 -15.11
CA GLU A 530 -9.40 -46.40 -15.19
C GLU A 530 -10.37 -46.27 -14.01
N GLU A 531 -9.83 -46.11 -12.80
CA GLU A 531 -10.60 -45.84 -11.58
C GLU A 531 -11.38 -44.53 -11.68
N LYS A 532 -10.76 -43.46 -12.21
CA LYS A 532 -11.43 -42.16 -12.47
C LYS A 532 -12.52 -42.29 -13.53
N SER A 533 -12.29 -43.05 -14.61
CA SER A 533 -13.28 -43.26 -15.66
C SER A 533 -14.53 -44.01 -15.15
N LEU A 534 -14.34 -45.02 -14.28
CA LEU A 534 -15.46 -45.69 -13.62
C LEU A 534 -16.27 -44.73 -12.74
N LEU A 535 -15.61 -43.95 -11.92
CA LEU A 535 -16.27 -42.96 -11.04
C LEU A 535 -17.00 -41.87 -11.81
N ASP A 536 -16.42 -41.39 -12.91
CA ASP A 536 -17.04 -40.39 -13.79
C ASP A 536 -18.43 -40.85 -14.25
N GLY A 537 -18.53 -42.07 -14.78
CA GLY A 537 -19.81 -42.67 -15.17
C GLY A 537 -20.81 -42.81 -14.02
N LEU A 538 -20.36 -43.20 -12.83
CA LEU A 538 -21.21 -43.35 -11.65
C LEU A 538 -21.73 -42.03 -11.11
N ILE A 539 -20.89 -40.97 -11.16
CA ILE A 539 -21.29 -39.59 -10.79
C ILE A 539 -22.43 -39.12 -11.69
N HIS A 540 -22.31 -39.32 -13.01
CA HIS A 540 -23.35 -38.92 -13.95
C HIS A 540 -24.65 -39.68 -13.72
N VAL A 541 -24.60 -40.97 -13.43
CA VAL A 541 -25.77 -41.77 -13.09
C VAL A 541 -26.42 -41.27 -11.80
N ALA A 542 -25.63 -40.97 -10.76
CA ALA A 542 -26.17 -40.47 -9.50
C ALA A 542 -26.89 -39.10 -9.67
N TYR A 543 -26.36 -38.20 -10.48
CA TYR A 543 -27.03 -36.93 -10.80
C TYR A 543 -28.31 -37.14 -11.62
N MET A 544 -28.29 -38.05 -12.58
CA MET A 544 -29.45 -38.39 -13.40
C MET A 544 -30.60 -38.95 -12.53
N GLU A 545 -30.31 -39.91 -11.64
CA GLU A 545 -31.31 -40.49 -10.74
C GLU A 545 -31.88 -39.46 -9.75
N ALA A 546 -31.01 -38.64 -9.13
CA ALA A 546 -31.45 -37.59 -8.22
C ALA A 546 -32.23 -36.48 -8.95
N GLY A 547 -31.85 -36.15 -10.18
CA GLY A 547 -32.52 -35.17 -11.04
C GLY A 547 -33.97 -35.56 -11.36
N LEU A 548 -34.27 -36.85 -11.48
CA LEU A 548 -35.68 -37.32 -11.62
C LEU A 548 -36.57 -36.93 -10.44
N GLN A 549 -35.98 -36.64 -9.27
CA GLN A 549 -36.67 -36.18 -8.06
C GLN A 549 -36.54 -34.70 -7.81
N ASN A 550 -36.00 -33.93 -8.77
CA ASN A 550 -35.62 -32.51 -8.60
C ASN A 550 -34.67 -32.27 -7.42
N LYS A 551 -33.72 -33.15 -7.20
CA LYS A 551 -32.71 -33.09 -6.14
C LYS A 551 -31.30 -33.21 -6.70
N VAL A 552 -30.32 -32.80 -5.92
CA VAL A 552 -28.93 -33.15 -6.13
C VAL A 552 -28.61 -34.45 -5.38
N PRO A 553 -27.68 -35.30 -5.86
CA PRO A 553 -27.33 -36.50 -5.13
C PRO A 553 -26.66 -36.18 -3.78
N ILE A 554 -26.69 -37.13 -2.88
CA ILE A 554 -25.90 -37.17 -1.65
C ILE A 554 -24.93 -38.33 -1.68
N MET A 555 -24.00 -38.40 -0.74
CA MET A 555 -22.97 -39.46 -0.72
C MET A 555 -23.59 -40.88 -0.69
N SER A 556 -24.66 -41.06 0.08
CA SER A 556 -25.42 -42.34 0.12
C SER A 556 -26.01 -42.69 -1.24
N ASP A 557 -26.40 -41.76 -2.09
CA ASP A 557 -26.91 -42.05 -3.43
C ASP A 557 -25.80 -42.58 -4.32
N LEU A 558 -24.63 -41.93 -4.33
CA LEU A 558 -23.49 -42.43 -5.11
C LEU A 558 -23.01 -43.80 -4.60
N ALA A 559 -22.93 -44.00 -3.29
CA ALA A 559 -22.57 -45.32 -2.72
C ALA A 559 -23.55 -46.43 -3.15
N ARG A 560 -24.85 -46.14 -3.16
CA ARG A 560 -25.90 -47.05 -3.63
C ARG A 560 -25.74 -47.36 -5.13
N VAL A 561 -25.57 -46.33 -5.97
CA VAL A 561 -25.35 -46.51 -7.42
C VAL A 561 -24.10 -47.36 -7.67
N THR A 562 -23.02 -47.13 -6.94
CA THR A 562 -21.76 -47.88 -7.04
C THR A 562 -21.96 -49.37 -6.64
N ALA A 563 -22.69 -49.62 -5.57
CA ALA A 563 -22.99 -50.99 -5.12
C ALA A 563 -23.87 -51.75 -6.12
N GLN A 564 -24.86 -51.08 -6.73
CA GLN A 564 -25.71 -51.66 -7.79
C GLN A 564 -24.89 -51.98 -9.05
N ALA A 565 -24.00 -51.04 -9.47
CA ALA A 565 -23.10 -51.29 -10.59
C ALA A 565 -22.18 -52.49 -10.32
N ALA A 566 -21.63 -52.60 -9.10
CA ALA A 566 -20.83 -53.77 -8.69
C ALA A 566 -21.60 -55.10 -8.75
N ALA A 567 -22.89 -55.09 -8.38
CA ALA A 567 -23.71 -56.28 -8.41
C ALA A 567 -24.08 -56.73 -9.84
N SER A 568 -24.20 -55.81 -10.78
CA SER A 568 -24.55 -56.06 -12.18
C SER A 568 -23.35 -56.27 -13.10
N GLU A 569 -22.12 -55.99 -12.64
CA GLU A 569 -20.90 -56.09 -13.45
C GLU A 569 -20.51 -57.58 -13.68
N THR A 570 -20.23 -57.92 -14.93
CA THR A 570 -19.83 -59.24 -15.36
C THR A 570 -18.33 -59.50 -15.31
N ASP A 571 -17.51 -58.46 -15.52
CA ASP A 571 -16.05 -58.58 -15.40
C ASP A 571 -15.64 -58.67 -13.91
N PRO A 572 -14.99 -59.77 -13.49
CA PRO A 572 -14.59 -59.95 -12.10
C PRO A 572 -13.65 -58.83 -11.59
N THR A 573 -12.79 -58.33 -12.46
CA THR A 573 -11.81 -57.28 -12.10
C THR A 573 -12.51 -55.96 -11.85
N GLN A 574 -13.43 -55.57 -12.72
CA GLN A 574 -14.21 -54.34 -12.54
C GLN A 574 -15.18 -54.46 -11.36
N ARG A 575 -15.81 -55.62 -11.19
CA ARG A 575 -16.68 -55.94 -10.04
C ARG A 575 -15.95 -55.76 -8.71
N ASP A 576 -14.70 -56.26 -8.60
CA ASP A 576 -13.92 -56.12 -7.36
C ASP A 576 -13.57 -54.67 -7.10
N ARG A 577 -13.15 -53.91 -8.11
CA ARG A 577 -12.90 -52.47 -8.00
C ARG A 577 -14.13 -51.65 -7.54
N LEU A 578 -15.28 -51.90 -8.19
CA LEU A 578 -16.55 -51.23 -7.81
C LEU A 578 -16.96 -51.59 -6.37
N SER A 579 -16.75 -52.87 -5.96
CA SER A 579 -16.98 -53.32 -4.58
C SER A 579 -16.05 -52.65 -3.58
N GLN A 580 -14.79 -52.38 -3.96
CA GLN A 580 -13.84 -51.61 -3.13
C GLN A 580 -14.27 -50.15 -2.98
N PHE A 581 -14.71 -49.53 -4.08
CA PHE A 581 -15.24 -48.17 -4.03
C PHE A 581 -16.50 -48.10 -3.15
N ALA A 582 -17.46 -48.97 -3.30
CA ALA A 582 -18.68 -49.01 -2.50
C ALA A 582 -18.37 -49.17 -0.99
N ARG A 583 -17.41 -50.05 -0.65
CA ARG A 583 -16.91 -50.16 0.73
C ARG A 583 -16.18 -48.93 1.23
N GLY A 584 -15.33 -48.34 0.40
CA GLY A 584 -14.66 -47.07 0.75
C GLY A 584 -15.64 -45.93 0.97
N MET A 585 -16.62 -45.77 0.09
CA MET A 585 -17.67 -44.73 0.20
C MET A 585 -18.57 -44.94 1.44
N SER A 586 -18.78 -46.19 1.90
CA SER A 586 -19.59 -46.43 3.09
C SER A 586 -19.08 -45.72 4.36
N LEU A 587 -17.81 -45.44 4.45
CA LEU A 587 -17.22 -44.65 5.55
C LEU A 587 -17.76 -43.22 5.61
N PHE A 588 -18.20 -42.69 4.46
CA PHE A 588 -18.67 -41.31 4.27
C PHE A 588 -20.20 -41.24 4.15
N THR A 589 -20.93 -42.32 4.35
CA THR A 589 -22.39 -42.34 4.46
C THR A 589 -22.83 -42.12 5.92
N LYS A 590 -24.12 -41.83 6.16
CA LYS A 590 -24.67 -41.60 7.52
C LYS A 590 -24.33 -42.67 8.54
N GLN A 591 -24.09 -43.90 8.08
CA GLN A 591 -23.74 -45.03 8.93
C GLN A 591 -22.23 -45.13 9.18
N GLY A 592 -21.42 -44.41 8.40
CA GLY A 592 -19.99 -44.43 8.49
C GLY A 592 -19.43 -43.37 9.42
N ALA A 593 -18.16 -43.48 9.78
CA ALA A 593 -17.47 -42.60 10.72
C ALA A 593 -17.42 -41.13 10.27
N PHE A 594 -17.45 -40.85 8.97
CA PHE A 594 -17.25 -39.53 8.38
C PHE A 594 -18.52 -38.98 7.69
N GLY A 595 -19.66 -39.70 7.73
CA GLY A 595 -20.86 -39.31 7.00
C GLY A 595 -21.53 -38.01 7.56
N GLY A 596 -21.31 -37.73 8.81
CA GLY A 596 -21.94 -36.59 9.47
C GLY A 596 -21.61 -35.19 8.86
N LEU A 597 -20.55 -35.11 8.07
CA LEU A 597 -20.12 -33.86 7.42
C LEU A 597 -20.64 -33.76 5.96
N VAL A 598 -20.75 -34.89 5.23
CA VAL A 598 -20.92 -34.86 3.76
C VAL A 598 -22.15 -35.60 3.24
N ASP A 599 -22.78 -36.45 4.05
CA ASP A 599 -23.91 -37.26 3.61
C ASP A 599 -25.26 -36.65 3.99
N GLY A 600 -25.73 -35.76 3.17
CA GLY A 600 -27.02 -35.11 3.28
C GLY A 600 -27.05 -33.79 2.48
N TYR A 601 -28.16 -33.11 2.51
CA TYR A 601 -28.29 -31.80 1.89
C TYR A 601 -27.66 -30.73 2.78
N THR A 602 -27.04 -29.74 2.15
CA THR A 602 -26.48 -28.59 2.89
C THR A 602 -27.56 -27.92 3.73
N ASN A 603 -27.36 -27.85 5.05
CA ASN A 603 -28.38 -27.50 6.04
C ASN A 603 -28.14 -26.19 6.80
N PHE A 604 -27.25 -25.33 6.28
CA PHE A 604 -27.00 -24.02 6.85
C PHE A 604 -27.16 -22.93 5.78
N ASP A 605 -27.42 -21.72 6.23
CA ASP A 605 -27.58 -20.57 5.34
C ASP A 605 -26.21 -20.17 4.76
N THR A 606 -26.07 -20.32 3.46
CA THR A 606 -24.84 -20.01 2.72
C THR A 606 -24.79 -18.55 2.23
N ASP A 607 -25.84 -17.75 2.38
CA ASP A 607 -25.92 -16.38 1.82
C ASP A 607 -25.68 -15.26 2.87
N LYS A 608 -24.85 -15.56 3.86
CA LYS A 608 -24.44 -14.57 4.87
C LYS A 608 -23.37 -13.61 4.34
N LEU A 609 -23.30 -12.43 4.98
CA LEU A 609 -22.27 -11.44 4.69
C LEU A 609 -20.88 -11.93 5.11
N PHE A 610 -20.81 -12.59 6.27
CA PHE A 610 -19.58 -13.18 6.80
C PHE A 610 -19.85 -14.61 7.30
N THR A 611 -19.15 -15.58 6.73
CA THR A 611 -19.25 -16.98 7.12
C THR A 611 -17.89 -17.48 7.58
N VAL A 612 -17.83 -18.03 8.77
CA VAL A 612 -16.63 -18.67 9.35
C VAL A 612 -16.86 -20.18 9.46
N PHE A 613 -15.98 -20.95 8.86
CA PHE A 613 -15.90 -22.39 9.03
C PHE A 613 -14.80 -22.74 10.01
N ASP A 614 -15.17 -23.22 11.17
CA ASP A 614 -14.24 -23.69 12.20
C ASP A 614 -13.90 -25.16 11.95
N THR A 615 -12.62 -25.43 11.71
CA THR A 615 -12.11 -26.78 11.44
C THR A 615 -11.24 -27.35 12.56
N ARG A 616 -11.22 -26.73 13.75
CA ARG A 616 -10.35 -27.10 14.88
C ARG A 616 -10.54 -28.55 15.34
N ASP A 617 -11.79 -28.97 15.44
CA ASP A 617 -12.13 -30.28 15.97
C ASP A 617 -12.07 -31.40 14.92
N VAL A 618 -11.66 -31.06 13.67
CA VAL A 618 -11.37 -32.03 12.60
C VAL A 618 -9.91 -32.50 12.75
N ASN A 619 -9.70 -33.54 13.54
CA ASN A 619 -8.36 -34.03 13.90
C ASN A 619 -7.87 -35.21 13.05
N ASP A 620 -8.79 -35.97 12.37
CA ASP A 620 -8.39 -37.02 11.47
C ASP A 620 -7.76 -36.44 10.19
N PRO A 621 -6.56 -36.86 9.77
CA PRO A 621 -5.87 -36.28 8.61
C PRO A 621 -6.61 -36.48 7.27
N ARG A 622 -7.45 -37.52 7.12
CA ARG A 622 -8.26 -37.72 5.90
C ARG A 622 -9.48 -36.80 5.92
N LEU A 623 -10.13 -36.70 7.06
CA LEU A 623 -11.28 -35.82 7.26
C LEU A 623 -10.89 -34.37 7.11
N GLU A 624 -9.73 -33.97 7.65
CA GLU A 624 -9.15 -32.64 7.48
C GLU A 624 -8.94 -32.30 6.00
N ARG A 625 -8.25 -33.17 5.25
CA ARG A 625 -8.00 -32.95 3.82
C ARG A 625 -9.30 -32.83 3.02
N MET A 626 -10.28 -33.70 3.30
CA MET A 626 -11.59 -33.69 2.67
C MET A 626 -12.36 -32.39 3.02
N ALA A 627 -12.46 -32.04 4.29
CA ALA A 627 -13.17 -30.85 4.72
C ALA A 627 -12.61 -29.59 4.05
N VAL A 628 -11.29 -29.42 4.07
CA VAL A 628 -10.65 -28.26 3.45
C VAL A 628 -10.85 -28.23 1.95
N PHE A 629 -10.81 -29.39 1.28
CA PHE A 629 -11.09 -29.49 -0.14
C PHE A 629 -12.53 -29.03 -0.47
N ILE A 630 -13.52 -29.54 0.26
CA ILE A 630 -14.94 -29.20 0.06
C ILE A 630 -15.20 -27.72 0.36
N LEU A 631 -14.56 -27.17 1.40
CA LEU A 631 -14.66 -25.76 1.73
C LEU A 631 -14.05 -24.86 0.65
N THR A 632 -12.95 -25.28 0.04
CA THR A 632 -12.32 -24.52 -1.05
C THR A 632 -13.21 -24.50 -2.29
N GLU A 633 -13.88 -25.62 -2.58
CA GLU A 633 -14.88 -25.69 -3.64
C GLU A 633 -16.13 -24.82 -3.33
N PHE A 634 -16.56 -24.83 -2.08
CA PHE A 634 -17.60 -23.91 -1.62
C PHE A 634 -17.19 -22.43 -1.86
N ILE A 635 -15.96 -22.06 -1.55
CA ILE A 635 -15.41 -20.71 -1.82
C ILE A 635 -15.48 -20.40 -3.32
N ARG A 636 -15.05 -21.32 -4.20
CA ARG A 636 -15.09 -21.14 -5.66
C ARG A 636 -16.52 -20.86 -6.15
N ARG A 637 -17.47 -21.65 -5.70
CA ARG A 637 -18.90 -21.48 -6.02
C ARG A 637 -19.43 -20.12 -5.54
N LYS A 638 -19.12 -19.73 -4.30
CA LYS A 638 -19.53 -18.45 -3.76
C LYS A 638 -18.90 -17.26 -4.51
N ALA A 639 -17.67 -17.39 -4.94
CA ALA A 639 -17.01 -16.37 -5.76
C ALA A 639 -17.73 -16.19 -7.10
N ALA A 640 -18.14 -17.28 -7.75
CA ALA A 640 -18.92 -17.23 -9.00
C ALA A 640 -20.31 -16.59 -8.78
N GLU A 641 -21.03 -16.94 -7.71
CA GLU A 641 -22.31 -16.33 -7.34
C GLU A 641 -22.20 -14.83 -7.09
N CYS A 642 -21.17 -14.42 -6.31
CA CYS A 642 -20.93 -12.99 -6.01
C CYS A 642 -20.58 -12.20 -7.27
N LYS A 643 -19.79 -12.79 -8.18
CA LYS A 643 -19.45 -12.18 -9.47
C LYS A 643 -20.71 -11.88 -10.29
N LEU A 644 -21.63 -12.84 -10.39
CA LEU A 644 -22.90 -12.65 -11.11
C LEU A 644 -23.77 -11.55 -10.50
N ARG A 645 -23.71 -11.38 -9.18
CA ARG A 645 -24.43 -10.31 -8.45
C ARG A 645 -23.69 -8.96 -8.46
N GLY A 646 -22.47 -8.89 -9.03
CA GLY A 646 -21.63 -7.70 -8.97
C GLY A 646 -21.12 -7.35 -7.56
N ALA A 647 -21.15 -8.32 -6.63
CA ALA A 647 -20.73 -8.14 -5.24
C ALA A 647 -19.23 -8.42 -5.07
N ARG A 648 -18.58 -7.66 -4.17
CA ARG A 648 -17.19 -7.94 -3.76
C ARG A 648 -17.16 -9.19 -2.87
N PHE A 649 -16.19 -10.07 -3.11
CA PHE A 649 -16.04 -11.29 -2.36
C PHE A 649 -14.59 -11.52 -1.94
N ALA A 650 -14.38 -11.99 -0.73
CA ALA A 650 -13.09 -12.34 -0.18
C ALA A 650 -13.14 -13.71 0.50
N ALA A 651 -12.13 -14.53 0.23
CA ALA A 651 -11.91 -15.80 0.90
C ALA A 651 -10.63 -15.70 1.75
N VAL A 652 -10.71 -16.11 3.00
CA VAL A 652 -9.58 -16.13 3.94
C VAL A 652 -9.32 -17.56 4.37
N ILE A 653 -8.10 -18.03 4.19
CA ILE A 653 -7.66 -19.36 4.63
C ILE A 653 -6.62 -19.14 5.73
N ASP A 654 -7.04 -19.30 6.99
CA ASP A 654 -6.12 -19.24 8.12
C ASP A 654 -5.39 -20.59 8.24
N GLU A 655 -4.06 -20.52 8.23
CA GLU A 655 -3.14 -21.67 8.09
C GLU A 655 -3.23 -22.38 6.73
N ALA A 656 -3.00 -21.63 5.64
CA ALA A 656 -3.01 -22.18 4.27
C ALA A 656 -1.93 -23.29 4.04
N ALA A 657 -0.91 -23.38 4.91
CA ALA A 657 0.08 -24.46 4.87
C ALA A 657 -0.55 -25.86 4.96
N MET A 658 -1.73 -25.99 5.59
CA MET A 658 -2.42 -27.28 5.67
C MET A 658 -2.80 -27.82 4.29
N LEU A 659 -3.16 -26.96 3.34
CA LEU A 659 -3.44 -27.33 1.95
C LEU A 659 -2.18 -27.79 1.23
N MET A 660 -1.04 -27.19 1.55
CA MET A 660 0.24 -27.50 0.92
C MET A 660 0.85 -28.83 1.40
N ARG A 661 0.29 -29.45 2.43
CA ARG A 661 0.76 -30.75 2.92
C ARG A 661 0.46 -31.92 1.96
N PHE A 662 -0.47 -31.75 1.02
CA PHE A 662 -0.85 -32.78 0.05
C PHE A 662 -1.07 -32.20 -1.35
N LYS A 663 -0.73 -33.00 -2.39
CA LYS A 663 -0.69 -32.51 -3.79
C LYS A 663 -2.01 -31.97 -4.30
N ALA A 664 -3.14 -32.65 -4.00
CA ALA A 664 -4.45 -32.19 -4.45
C ALA A 664 -4.84 -30.83 -3.84
N GLY A 665 -4.55 -30.61 -2.55
CA GLY A 665 -4.78 -29.34 -1.88
C GLY A 665 -3.91 -28.24 -2.43
N ALA A 666 -2.62 -28.50 -2.68
CA ALA A 666 -1.71 -27.53 -3.26
C ALA A 666 -2.15 -27.10 -4.68
N ARG A 667 -2.55 -28.06 -5.53
CA ARG A 667 -3.10 -27.75 -6.86
C ARG A 667 -4.37 -26.94 -6.78
N LEU A 668 -5.25 -27.24 -5.84
CA LEU A 668 -6.52 -26.54 -5.65
C LEU A 668 -6.28 -25.09 -5.20
N LEU A 669 -5.36 -24.87 -4.27
CA LEU A 669 -4.99 -23.52 -3.81
C LEU A 669 -4.31 -22.71 -4.92
N ASP A 670 -3.45 -23.34 -5.71
CA ASP A 670 -2.83 -22.72 -6.89
C ASP A 670 -3.89 -22.31 -7.93
N ASP A 671 -4.80 -23.22 -8.30
CA ASP A 671 -5.90 -22.95 -9.23
C ASP A 671 -6.80 -21.80 -8.71
N LEU A 672 -7.17 -21.85 -7.44
CA LEU A 672 -7.96 -20.79 -6.81
C LEU A 672 -7.24 -19.44 -6.85
N SER A 673 -5.92 -19.41 -6.59
CA SER A 673 -5.11 -18.18 -6.63
C SER A 673 -5.04 -17.57 -8.03
N ARG A 674 -4.92 -18.40 -9.06
CA ARG A 674 -4.89 -17.98 -10.47
C ARG A 674 -6.26 -17.49 -10.95
N ARG A 675 -7.33 -18.19 -10.57
CA ARG A 675 -8.72 -17.88 -10.99
C ARG A 675 -9.34 -16.75 -10.17
N ALA A 676 -8.77 -16.37 -9.02
CA ALA A 676 -9.27 -15.29 -8.18
C ALA A 676 -9.52 -14.00 -8.96
N ARG A 677 -8.60 -13.64 -9.88
CA ARG A 677 -8.77 -12.50 -10.79
C ARG A 677 -10.02 -12.65 -11.69
N HIS A 678 -10.28 -13.85 -12.22
CA HIS A 678 -11.43 -14.12 -13.08
C HIS A 678 -12.75 -13.92 -12.33
N TYR A 679 -12.80 -14.31 -11.07
CA TYR A 679 -13.98 -14.11 -10.21
C TYR A 679 -14.05 -12.71 -9.60
N GLY A 680 -13.01 -11.89 -9.73
CA GLY A 680 -12.95 -10.59 -9.07
C GLY A 680 -12.86 -10.68 -7.55
N MET A 681 -12.48 -11.85 -7.02
CA MET A 681 -12.37 -12.12 -5.60
C MET A 681 -11.00 -11.75 -5.04
N MET A 682 -10.91 -11.59 -3.72
CA MET A 682 -9.68 -11.54 -2.95
C MET A 682 -9.46 -12.88 -2.25
N LEU A 683 -8.33 -13.53 -2.53
CA LEU A 683 -7.88 -14.70 -1.77
C LEU A 683 -6.82 -14.26 -0.77
N VAL A 684 -7.04 -14.51 0.51
CA VAL A 684 -6.09 -14.26 1.60
C VAL A 684 -5.56 -15.61 2.11
N CYS A 685 -4.27 -15.85 1.90
CA CYS A 685 -3.57 -17.01 2.42
C CYS A 685 -2.73 -16.60 3.62
N ILE A 686 -3.06 -17.12 4.80
CA ILE A 686 -2.32 -16.86 6.04
C ILE A 686 -1.51 -18.11 6.38
N THR A 687 -0.25 -17.95 6.79
CA THR A 687 0.56 -19.08 7.28
C THR A 687 1.47 -18.65 8.42
N GLN A 688 1.72 -19.59 9.33
CA GLN A 688 2.72 -19.46 10.40
C GLN A 688 3.95 -20.30 10.06
N GLN A 689 3.78 -21.36 9.29
CA GLN A 689 4.79 -22.38 9.00
C GLN A 689 5.21 -22.31 7.54
N LEU A 690 6.20 -21.49 7.25
CA LEU A 690 6.74 -21.34 5.90
C LEU A 690 7.27 -22.65 5.33
N LYS A 691 7.97 -23.45 6.12
CA LYS A 691 8.52 -24.74 5.68
C LYS A 691 7.44 -25.68 5.19
N ASP A 692 6.31 -25.72 5.89
CA ASP A 692 5.17 -26.54 5.46
C ASP A 692 4.46 -25.96 4.24
N PHE A 693 4.39 -24.64 4.12
CA PHE A 693 3.84 -23.98 2.94
C PHE A 693 4.67 -24.27 1.68
N PHE A 694 6.00 -24.27 1.79
CA PHE A 694 6.90 -24.58 0.68
C PHE A 694 7.10 -26.07 0.39
N ARG A 695 6.37 -26.95 1.03
CA ARG A 695 6.44 -28.39 0.80
C ARG A 695 6.16 -28.77 -0.66
N GLN A 696 5.26 -28.07 -1.32
CA GLN A 696 4.99 -28.14 -2.76
C GLN A 696 5.49 -26.84 -3.41
N SER A 697 6.79 -26.78 -3.68
CA SER A 697 7.49 -25.54 -4.04
C SER A 697 6.92 -24.83 -5.27
N GLU A 698 6.55 -25.55 -6.34
CA GLU A 698 5.96 -24.96 -7.55
C GLU A 698 4.63 -24.26 -7.28
N GLN A 699 3.72 -24.92 -6.54
CA GLN A 699 2.42 -24.37 -6.20
C GLN A 699 2.55 -23.22 -5.21
N ALA A 700 3.45 -23.33 -4.23
CA ALA A 700 3.73 -22.28 -3.27
C ALA A 700 4.24 -21.01 -3.96
N ASP A 701 5.22 -21.15 -4.85
CA ASP A 701 5.75 -20.05 -5.66
C ASP A 701 4.65 -19.38 -6.51
N SER A 702 3.77 -20.18 -7.10
CA SER A 702 2.66 -19.66 -7.89
C SER A 702 1.67 -18.86 -7.03
N VAL A 703 1.25 -19.37 -5.88
CA VAL A 703 0.34 -18.68 -4.95
C VAL A 703 0.95 -17.34 -4.50
N ILE A 704 2.24 -17.34 -4.14
CA ILE A 704 2.92 -16.12 -3.71
C ILE A 704 3.07 -15.11 -4.85
N LYS A 705 3.41 -15.55 -6.07
CA LYS A 705 3.49 -14.69 -7.25
C LYS A 705 2.13 -14.08 -7.62
N ASN A 706 1.05 -14.86 -7.48
CA ASN A 706 -0.32 -14.40 -7.71
C ASN A 706 -0.85 -13.52 -6.55
N SER A 707 -0.16 -13.45 -5.42
CA SER A 707 -0.52 -12.58 -4.30
C SER A 707 0.14 -11.22 -4.47
N HIS A 708 -0.63 -10.27 -5.01
CA HIS A 708 -0.15 -8.93 -5.30
C HIS A 708 0.13 -8.11 -4.02
N MET A 709 -0.57 -8.44 -2.96
CA MET A 709 -0.33 -7.87 -1.63
C MET A 709 0.31 -8.91 -0.72
N LYS A 710 1.30 -8.46 0.07
CA LYS A 710 1.95 -9.31 1.07
C LYS A 710 2.07 -8.55 2.38
N LEU A 711 1.69 -9.20 3.47
CA LEU A 711 1.85 -8.72 4.84
C LEU A 711 2.86 -9.64 5.52
N ILE A 712 4.05 -9.13 5.78
CA ILE A 712 5.13 -9.87 6.42
C ILE A 712 5.30 -9.28 7.82
N LEU A 713 4.79 -10.01 8.82
CA LEU A 713 4.92 -9.65 10.21
C LEU A 713 6.24 -10.22 10.76
N ARG A 714 6.47 -10.09 12.06
CA ARG A 714 7.64 -10.65 12.74
C ARG A 714 7.87 -12.11 12.36
N GLN A 715 9.11 -12.46 12.08
CA GLN A 715 9.55 -13.79 11.65
C GLN A 715 10.56 -14.40 12.61
N ASP A 716 10.69 -15.72 12.55
CA ASP A 716 11.84 -16.40 13.12
C ASP A 716 13.07 -16.18 12.21
N PRO A 717 14.28 -15.96 12.77
CA PRO A 717 15.49 -15.80 11.95
C PRO A 717 15.74 -16.95 10.95
N SER A 718 15.32 -18.18 11.30
CA SER A 718 15.46 -19.34 10.41
C SER A 718 14.58 -19.26 9.15
N ASP A 719 13.48 -18.53 9.20
CA ASP A 719 12.54 -18.37 8.09
C ASP A 719 12.84 -17.14 7.21
N LEU A 720 13.56 -16.16 7.76
CA LEU A 720 13.93 -14.93 7.05
C LEU A 720 14.79 -15.21 5.80
N LYS A 721 15.69 -16.19 5.85
CA LYS A 721 16.50 -16.58 4.69
C LYS A 721 15.61 -17.08 3.54
N VAL A 722 14.65 -17.94 3.85
CA VAL A 722 13.70 -18.47 2.85
C VAL A 722 12.85 -17.34 2.27
N LEU A 723 12.37 -16.43 3.12
CA LEU A 723 11.60 -15.25 2.68
C LEU A 723 12.41 -14.34 1.79
N LYS A 724 13.67 -14.03 2.18
CA LYS A 724 14.55 -13.19 1.38
C LYS A 724 14.74 -13.74 -0.03
N GLU A 725 15.06 -15.03 -0.15
CA GLU A 725 15.25 -15.68 -1.43
C GLU A 725 13.97 -15.74 -2.28
N THR A 726 12.84 -16.09 -1.65
CA THR A 726 11.56 -16.29 -2.36
C THR A 726 10.93 -14.96 -2.81
N LEU A 727 10.94 -13.96 -1.94
CA LEU A 727 10.32 -12.66 -2.19
C LEU A 727 11.32 -11.65 -2.76
N ARG A 728 12.60 -12.00 -2.84
CA ARG A 728 13.70 -11.14 -3.26
C ARG A 728 13.77 -9.87 -2.41
N LEU A 729 13.70 -10.06 -1.09
CA LEU A 729 13.77 -8.95 -0.16
C LEU A 729 15.19 -8.39 -0.10
N SER A 730 15.30 -7.08 0.04
CA SER A 730 16.55 -6.38 0.28
C SER A 730 17.10 -6.68 1.69
N ASP A 731 18.38 -6.42 1.93
CA ASP A 731 18.95 -6.52 3.26
C ASP A 731 18.33 -5.53 4.24
N ALA A 732 17.93 -4.35 3.76
CA ALA A 732 17.24 -3.35 4.55
C ALA A 732 15.83 -3.83 4.98
N GLU A 733 15.09 -4.52 4.09
CA GLU A 733 13.79 -5.11 4.42
C GLU A 733 13.92 -6.23 5.45
N VAL A 734 14.91 -7.12 5.28
CA VAL A 734 15.18 -8.18 6.25
C VAL A 734 15.51 -7.59 7.62
N THR A 735 16.39 -6.58 7.67
CA THR A 735 16.74 -5.87 8.92
C THR A 735 15.52 -5.22 9.56
N ALA A 736 14.63 -4.63 8.75
CA ALA A 736 13.40 -4.05 9.25
C ALA A 736 12.47 -5.11 9.87
N ILE A 737 12.31 -6.27 9.23
CA ILE A 737 11.50 -7.39 9.77
C ILE A 737 12.08 -7.93 11.08
N GLU A 738 13.42 -8.06 11.18
CA GLU A 738 14.11 -8.45 12.41
C GLU A 738 13.88 -7.46 13.54
N GLY A 739 13.79 -6.17 13.21
CA GLY A 739 13.56 -5.08 14.15
C GLY A 739 12.12 -4.95 14.64
N PHE A 740 11.16 -5.70 14.10
CA PHE A 740 9.78 -5.65 14.57
C PHE A 740 9.67 -6.13 16.02
N SER A 741 9.17 -5.24 16.87
CA SER A 741 9.25 -5.35 18.33
C SER A 741 8.64 -6.64 18.91
N ARG A 742 9.33 -7.19 19.94
CA ARG A 742 8.86 -8.27 20.82
C ARG A 742 8.21 -7.74 22.11
N ASP A 743 8.21 -6.42 22.31
CA ASP A 743 7.79 -5.83 23.59
C ASP A 743 6.26 -5.82 23.69
N GLU A 744 5.72 -6.95 24.14
CA GLU A 744 4.28 -7.19 24.30
C GLU A 744 3.63 -6.29 25.38
N GLU A 745 4.41 -5.83 26.38
CA GLU A 745 3.87 -5.04 27.50
C GLU A 745 3.62 -3.56 27.16
N LYS A 746 4.24 -3.03 26.10
CA LYS A 746 4.20 -1.58 25.80
C LYS A 746 3.50 -1.20 24.50
N ARG A 747 3.17 -2.14 23.62
CA ARG A 747 2.62 -1.81 22.29
C ARG A 747 1.43 -2.70 21.91
N LYS A 748 0.28 -2.08 21.85
CA LYS A 748 -0.97 -2.69 21.33
C LYS A 748 -1.02 -2.70 19.77
N ASP A 749 0.09 -2.42 19.09
CA ASP A 749 0.17 -2.23 17.65
C ASP A 749 1.15 -3.21 16.99
N SER A 750 0.70 -3.91 15.97
CA SER A 750 1.52 -4.83 15.18
C SER A 750 2.30 -4.07 14.11
N GLN A 751 3.58 -4.41 13.96
CA GLN A 751 4.44 -3.90 12.90
C GLN A 751 4.59 -4.94 11.79
N MET A 752 4.63 -4.48 10.54
CA MET A 752 4.77 -5.37 9.39
C MET A 752 5.39 -4.67 8.18
N LEU A 753 5.98 -5.46 7.29
CA LEU A 753 6.32 -5.03 5.94
C LEU A 753 5.09 -5.29 5.06
N LEU A 754 4.54 -4.22 4.49
CA LEU A 754 3.48 -4.26 3.50
C LEU A 754 4.09 -4.14 2.11
N ILE A 755 3.78 -5.09 1.24
CA ILE A 755 4.14 -5.07 -0.18
C ILE A 755 2.83 -4.95 -0.98
N VAL A 756 2.72 -3.96 -1.86
CA VAL A 756 1.63 -3.79 -2.82
C VAL A 756 2.23 -3.64 -4.21
N GLY A 757 2.33 -4.74 -4.94
CA GLY A 757 3.03 -4.78 -6.22
C GLY A 757 4.51 -4.49 -6.08
N ALA A 758 4.97 -3.38 -6.66
CA ALA A 758 6.36 -2.93 -6.57
C ALA A 758 6.58 -1.90 -5.43
N VAL A 759 5.55 -1.57 -4.66
CA VAL A 759 5.66 -0.59 -3.57
C VAL A 759 5.76 -1.33 -2.25
N HIS A 760 6.86 -1.12 -1.53
CA HIS A 760 7.14 -1.73 -0.25
C HIS A 760 7.20 -0.66 0.85
N GLY A 761 6.69 -0.98 2.03
CA GLY A 761 6.74 -0.06 3.16
C GLY A 761 6.58 -0.76 4.50
N THR A 762 7.33 -0.30 5.50
CA THR A 762 7.14 -0.74 6.88
C THR A 762 6.02 0.05 7.51
N ILE A 763 5.03 -0.64 8.03
CA ILE A 763 3.84 -0.03 8.61
C ILE A 763 3.60 -0.49 10.03
N ARG A 764 2.96 0.38 10.78
CA ARG A 764 2.39 0.10 12.09
C ARG A 764 0.88 0.10 11.96
N LEU A 765 0.26 -1.03 12.33
CA LEU A 765 -1.19 -1.15 12.37
C LEU A 765 -1.72 -0.30 13.54
N VAL A 766 -2.67 0.57 13.28
CA VAL A 766 -3.27 1.41 14.32
C VAL A 766 -4.77 1.16 14.37
N PRO A 767 -5.23 0.36 15.36
CA PRO A 767 -6.65 0.13 15.58
C PRO A 767 -7.29 1.33 16.26
N SER A 768 -8.56 1.59 15.97
CA SER A 768 -9.37 2.40 16.89
C SER A 768 -9.55 1.66 18.22
N PRO A 769 -9.91 2.35 19.32
CA PRO A 769 -10.21 1.67 20.56
C PRO A 769 -11.27 0.57 20.42
N MET A 770 -12.25 0.76 19.53
CA MET A 770 -13.25 -0.26 19.22
C MET A 770 -12.67 -1.42 18.42
N ASP A 771 -11.90 -1.15 17.35
CA ASP A 771 -11.24 -2.20 16.57
C ASP A 771 -10.41 -3.10 17.46
N TYR A 772 -9.70 -2.50 18.43
CA TYR A 772 -8.87 -3.25 19.36
C TYR A 772 -9.70 -4.27 20.12
N TRP A 773 -10.81 -3.83 20.76
CA TRP A 773 -11.66 -4.72 21.56
C TRP A 773 -12.44 -5.74 20.74
N VAL A 774 -12.67 -5.47 19.46
CA VAL A 774 -13.26 -6.46 18.53
C VAL A 774 -12.23 -7.51 18.13
N CYS A 775 -11.04 -7.07 17.76
CA CYS A 775 -10.03 -7.92 17.09
C CYS A 775 -9.06 -8.61 18.06
N THR A 776 -9.03 -8.18 19.35
CA THR A 776 -8.11 -8.81 20.31
C THR A 776 -8.50 -10.25 20.61
N SER A 777 -7.50 -11.12 20.63
CA SER A 777 -7.56 -12.52 21.04
C SER A 777 -6.64 -12.80 22.22
N GLU A 778 -6.24 -11.76 22.96
CA GLU A 778 -5.37 -11.90 24.13
C GLU A 778 -6.12 -12.63 25.25
N PRO A 779 -5.67 -13.84 25.66
CA PRO A 779 -6.46 -14.73 26.52
C PRO A 779 -6.38 -14.40 28.02
N ILE A 780 -5.34 -13.67 28.45
CA ILE A 780 -5.06 -13.50 29.89
C ILE A 780 -5.81 -12.30 30.47
N HIS A 781 -5.83 -11.19 29.74
CA HIS A 781 -6.37 -9.91 30.23
C HIS A 781 -7.59 -9.44 29.44
N ASP A 782 -7.51 -9.42 28.11
CA ASP A 782 -8.52 -8.76 27.27
C ASP A 782 -9.81 -9.59 27.16
N ILE A 783 -9.72 -10.89 26.90
CA ILE A 783 -10.89 -11.77 26.80
C ILE A 783 -11.65 -11.85 28.14
N PRO A 784 -11.00 -12.05 29.28
CA PRO A 784 -11.67 -12.03 30.58
C PRO A 784 -12.35 -10.68 30.86
N ARG A 785 -11.66 -9.55 30.58
CA ARG A 785 -12.21 -8.21 30.81
C ARG A 785 -13.45 -7.96 29.92
N ARG A 786 -13.40 -8.35 28.65
CA ARG A 786 -14.53 -8.26 27.75
C ARG A 786 -15.70 -9.13 28.20
N THR A 787 -15.44 -10.36 28.64
CA THR A 787 -16.44 -11.28 29.15
C THR A 787 -17.10 -10.76 30.44
N GLU A 788 -16.33 -10.20 31.37
CA GLU A 788 -16.84 -9.61 32.59
C GLU A 788 -17.72 -8.38 32.29
N MET A 789 -17.31 -7.52 31.36
CA MET A 789 -18.13 -6.39 30.91
C MET A 789 -19.49 -6.87 30.33
N MET A 790 -19.49 -7.92 29.52
CA MET A 790 -20.72 -8.50 28.97
C MET A 790 -21.65 -9.02 30.10
N LYS A 791 -21.12 -9.67 31.14
CA LYS A 791 -21.91 -10.10 32.30
C LYS A 791 -22.52 -8.91 33.06
N GLN A 792 -21.75 -7.85 33.27
CA GLN A 792 -22.22 -6.62 33.92
C GLN A 792 -23.34 -5.95 33.11
N ILE A 793 -23.20 -5.90 31.78
CA ILE A 793 -24.25 -5.38 30.88
C ILE A 793 -25.50 -6.24 30.97
N LYS A 794 -25.37 -7.59 30.96
CA LYS A 794 -26.51 -8.51 31.09
C LYS A 794 -27.24 -8.32 32.40
N SER A 795 -26.51 -8.10 33.51
CA SER A 795 -27.12 -7.85 34.81
C SER A 795 -27.93 -6.55 34.87
N LYS A 796 -27.46 -5.50 34.18
CA LYS A 796 -28.14 -4.18 34.09
C LYS A 796 -29.29 -4.19 33.08
N ASN A 797 -29.18 -4.94 32.01
CA ASN A 797 -30.15 -5.01 30.92
C ASN A 797 -30.48 -6.47 30.57
N PRO A 798 -31.31 -7.15 31.35
CA PRO A 798 -31.64 -8.57 31.14
C PRO A 798 -32.27 -8.89 29.79
N SER A 799 -32.88 -7.91 29.14
CA SER A 799 -33.54 -8.05 27.83
C SER A 799 -32.57 -8.08 26.64
N PHE A 800 -31.32 -7.68 26.82
CA PHE A 800 -30.35 -7.67 25.71
C PHE A 800 -30.03 -9.10 25.26
N ASN A 801 -30.05 -9.28 23.94
CA ASN A 801 -29.54 -10.49 23.30
C ASN A 801 -28.01 -10.54 23.35
N HIS A 802 -27.41 -11.64 22.91
CA HIS A 802 -25.95 -11.81 22.93
C HIS A 802 -25.21 -10.76 22.08
N THR A 803 -25.72 -10.48 20.90
CA THR A 803 -25.17 -9.48 19.97
C THR A 803 -25.19 -8.07 20.56
N ASP A 804 -26.28 -7.68 21.21
CA ASP A 804 -26.40 -6.38 21.89
C ASP A 804 -25.39 -6.26 23.02
N MET A 805 -25.18 -7.34 23.79
CA MET A 805 -24.16 -7.36 24.85
C MET A 805 -22.75 -7.19 24.29
N CYS A 806 -22.42 -7.88 23.18
CA CYS A 806 -21.12 -7.75 22.51
C CYS A 806 -20.89 -6.31 22.02
N ARG A 807 -21.88 -5.71 21.36
CA ARG A 807 -21.80 -4.33 20.86
C ARG A 807 -21.61 -3.31 21.97
N GLN A 808 -22.41 -3.42 23.03
CA GLN A 808 -22.30 -2.54 24.20
C GLN A 808 -20.99 -2.72 24.96
N ALA A 809 -20.49 -3.96 25.10
CA ALA A 809 -19.22 -4.20 25.76
C ALA A 809 -18.05 -3.54 25.00
N VAL A 810 -17.99 -3.68 23.68
CA VAL A 810 -16.99 -3.03 22.84
C VAL A 810 -17.09 -1.51 22.95
N PHE A 811 -18.29 -0.96 22.91
CA PHE A 811 -18.52 0.48 23.05
C PHE A 811 -18.00 1.01 24.39
N PHE A 812 -18.40 0.42 25.52
CA PHE A 812 -17.95 0.87 26.84
C PHE A 812 -16.45 0.70 27.06
N LEU A 813 -15.88 -0.42 26.63
CA LEU A 813 -14.44 -0.66 26.73
C LEU A 813 -13.64 0.27 25.82
N GLY A 814 -14.16 0.60 24.65
CA GLY A 814 -13.55 1.54 23.72
C GLY A 814 -13.58 2.98 24.20
N MET A 815 -14.64 3.40 24.86
CA MET A 815 -14.78 4.77 25.43
C MET A 815 -13.91 5.01 26.68
N HIS A 816 -13.53 3.97 27.40
CA HIS A 816 -12.75 4.04 28.65
C HIS A 816 -11.28 3.62 28.48
N GLN A 817 -10.76 3.58 27.27
CA GLN A 817 -9.32 3.50 27.01
C GLN A 817 -8.73 4.91 27.05
N GLU A 818 -8.24 5.33 28.23
CA GLU A 818 -7.27 6.44 28.36
C GLU A 818 -5.85 5.99 28.02
#